data_303d24a17795bdc185a4d7b23dfb7300
#
_entry.id   303d24a17795bdc185a4d7b23dfb7300
#
_cell.length_a   1.000
_cell.length_b   1.000
_cell.length_c   1.000
_cell.angle_alpha   90.00
_cell.angle_beta   90.00
_cell.angle_gamma   90.00
#
_symmetry.space_group_name_H-M   'P 1'
#
loop_
_entity.id
_entity.type
_entity.pdbx_description
1 polymer ?
#
loop_
_entity_poly.entity_id
_entity_poly.type
_entity_poly.pdbx_seq_one_letter_code
_entity_poly.pdbx_strand_id
1 'polypeptide(L)'
;MRANNKVELTLLLDQQPRILFGMTFRQLLILSCGLAIGFSIWQWQPISSSVLLGAVCMVPVIVTTLLFAFLTVRGRSLGEWILIVFVWMLTPEQLKIYKIKEIRDHVVVLDGAREQYQAIMRVEGKNFELLSDADQAAIIEIFQRFLNGLSYPISIYVRIAPLSYHISTLVPSQPTPLLRSVYAHYLSFLSLHISEKQPVEVMYYLNVSATDKEQLNARVNEICRMLSHLSIHRLDTNDLISFYNLLLPNKMEPVAQDGTGRFLDVLKPEPIYVTSKWLEMEGMQHRYIACVTIQLPKNVHNAWLRHVIQAYEPHVDLYIHYQPQESSLMVKFLRRKAIELGGSLRVAEKYGENSNFITRRALKEVEHVRDELLQGSHLYAVTFLVFVRASSCEELKERIKRIRLVLRSLDFRASPLTFQHQQAFLSFCYGYSSMNKGHLLTTEGTASFYPFVEQTLTSKEGVLLGTSSKSIVFIDPFKGRLNANMAILGVPGSGKSFALKVILARLAAVSAVAIDIIDVEGEYRGWTKFVGAAHVQITSNNFGINPLEFQSPQNNLNEKFTTLLHFFEILIGEAGTLSQREKVLLSQSLNETYKEHSMANDPKKPVPSMETFARHLRNRDEELYLRLLPYVHLFPGKTEIPNHVQHVVYDMLDLNEELRPAIIFLVTNRLWNNLREARWKEEARHLVVIDEAWFLTKFKQGSAFLEEFARRIRKYGGGLWISTQQQEDIFSSEAGKNLLSLCNTKLIFKQDISGIRAIRDTLNLSEAQMRYVQTAAIGQAIYLTDKATSTIDIIASEREAMMAASTRRQNSQI
;
A
#
# COMPACT_ATOMS: atom_id res chain seq x y z
N MET A 1 1.60 -23.22 -16.36
CA MET A 1 1.99 -22.47 -17.58
C MET A 1 2.27 -21.04 -17.16
N ARG A 2 3.53 -20.58 -17.18
CA ARG A 2 3.83 -19.15 -16.98
C ARG A 2 3.32 -18.43 -18.21
N ALA A 3 2.21 -17.70 -18.09
CA ALA A 3 1.76 -16.81 -19.14
C ALA A 3 2.92 -15.85 -19.45
N ASN A 4 3.26 -15.74 -20.73
CA ASN A 4 4.31 -14.85 -21.22
C ASN A 4 3.84 -13.40 -21.08
N ASN A 5 3.98 -12.82 -19.88
CA ASN A 5 3.66 -11.41 -19.59
C ASN A 5 4.69 -10.42 -20.21
N LYS A 6 5.39 -10.83 -21.26
CA LYS A 6 6.34 -9.96 -21.99
C LYS A 6 5.61 -9.25 -23.11
N VAL A 7 5.63 -7.94 -23.07
CA VAL A 7 5.16 -7.06 -24.13
C VAL A 7 6.38 -6.64 -24.97
N GLU A 8 6.32 -6.87 -26.27
CA GLU A 8 7.37 -6.44 -27.19
C GLU A 8 7.11 -4.98 -27.59
N LEU A 9 7.96 -4.06 -27.08
CA LEU A 9 7.85 -2.65 -27.44
C LEU A 9 8.34 -2.42 -28.87
N THR A 10 7.52 -1.83 -29.69
CA THR A 10 7.85 -1.53 -31.09
C THR A 10 8.68 -0.25 -31.18
N LEU A 11 9.95 -0.34 -30.81
CA LEU A 11 10.91 0.77 -30.94
C LEU A 11 11.17 1.20 -32.40
N LEU A 12 10.63 0.49 -33.38
CA LEU A 12 10.64 0.87 -34.80
C LEU A 12 9.95 2.20 -35.05
N LEU A 13 8.98 2.58 -34.21
CA LEU A 13 8.26 3.86 -34.30
C LEU A 13 9.17 5.05 -34.01
N ASP A 14 10.24 4.88 -33.22
CA ASP A 14 11.21 5.93 -32.89
C ASP A 14 12.27 6.12 -33.98
N GLN A 15 12.31 5.25 -35.01
CA GLN A 15 13.30 5.33 -36.09
C GLN A 15 12.82 6.28 -37.19
N GLN A 16 13.66 7.26 -37.51
CA GLN A 16 13.38 8.12 -38.66
C GLN A 16 13.39 7.31 -39.97
N PRO A 17 12.45 7.54 -40.88
CA PRO A 17 12.39 6.83 -42.16
C PRO A 17 13.70 7.03 -42.97
N ARG A 18 14.26 5.90 -43.42
CA ARG A 18 15.40 5.92 -44.36
C ARG A 18 14.87 5.98 -45.78
N ILE A 19 15.32 6.97 -46.57
CA ILE A 19 14.70 7.27 -47.85
C ILE A 19 15.55 6.76 -49.02
N LEU A 20 16.85 7.02 -49.01
CA LEU A 20 17.76 6.66 -50.10
C LEU A 20 19.09 6.18 -49.56
N PHE A 21 19.68 5.09 -50.11
CA PHE A 21 20.96 4.50 -49.67
C PHE A 21 21.03 4.21 -48.16
N GLY A 22 19.88 3.91 -47.52
CA GLY A 22 19.86 3.67 -46.08
C GLY A 22 19.97 4.95 -45.22
N MET A 23 19.93 6.11 -45.78
CA MET A 23 20.03 7.41 -45.12
C MET A 23 18.68 8.06 -44.87
N THR A 24 18.57 8.84 -43.81
CA THR A 24 17.38 9.63 -43.47
C THR A 24 17.33 10.90 -44.33
N PHE A 25 16.14 11.49 -44.49
CA PHE A 25 15.99 12.75 -45.20
C PHE A 25 16.93 13.84 -44.70
N ARG A 26 17.11 13.94 -43.44
CA ARG A 26 18.02 14.86 -42.77
C ARG A 26 19.49 14.65 -43.20
N GLN A 27 19.94 13.39 -43.21
CA GLN A 27 21.30 13.04 -43.62
C GLN A 27 21.54 13.40 -45.07
N LEU A 28 20.57 13.13 -45.96
CA LEU A 28 20.61 13.50 -47.37
C LEU A 28 20.67 15.02 -47.55
N LEU A 29 19.85 15.76 -46.79
CA LEU A 29 19.85 17.22 -46.86
C LEU A 29 21.16 17.83 -46.38
N ILE A 30 21.76 17.32 -45.31
CA ILE A 30 23.08 17.76 -44.81
C ILE A 30 24.16 17.46 -45.84
N LEU A 31 24.15 16.27 -46.45
CA LEU A 31 25.12 15.90 -47.49
C LEU A 31 24.95 16.78 -48.72
N SER A 32 23.72 17.04 -49.19
CA SER A 32 23.47 17.91 -50.34
C SER A 32 23.92 19.35 -50.07
N CYS A 33 23.64 19.90 -48.90
CA CYS A 33 24.14 21.22 -48.50
C CYS A 33 25.67 21.25 -48.42
N GLY A 34 26.28 20.20 -47.82
CA GLY A 34 27.75 20.10 -47.76
C GLY A 34 28.41 20.02 -49.15
N LEU A 35 27.80 19.27 -50.08
CA LEU A 35 28.24 19.23 -51.48
C LEU A 35 28.08 20.60 -52.18
N ALA A 36 26.97 21.28 -51.97
CA ALA A 36 26.76 22.59 -52.54
C ALA A 36 27.76 23.64 -52.00
N ILE A 37 28.04 23.62 -50.67
CA ILE A 37 29.06 24.50 -50.08
C ILE A 37 30.46 24.15 -50.60
N GLY A 38 30.82 22.88 -50.68
CA GLY A 38 32.10 22.42 -51.25
C GLY A 38 32.26 22.84 -52.68
N PHE A 39 31.20 22.67 -53.51
CA PHE A 39 31.20 23.11 -54.91
C PHE A 39 31.38 24.64 -55.07
N SER A 40 30.69 25.44 -54.24
CA SER A 40 30.83 26.89 -54.21
C SER A 40 32.23 27.35 -53.83
N ILE A 41 32.87 26.67 -52.85
CA ILE A 41 34.25 26.94 -52.45
C ILE A 41 35.22 26.56 -53.57
N TRP A 42 34.97 25.42 -54.26
CA TRP A 42 35.78 24.99 -55.39
C TRP A 42 35.76 25.96 -56.55
N GLN A 43 34.61 26.61 -56.83
CA GLN A 43 34.47 27.60 -57.89
C GLN A 43 35.14 28.97 -57.60
N TRP A 44 35.54 29.21 -56.36
CA TRP A 44 36.23 30.46 -56.02
C TRP A 44 37.61 30.56 -56.64
N GLN A 45 37.86 31.59 -57.45
CA GLN A 45 39.04 31.76 -58.32
C GLN A 45 40.40 31.46 -57.65
N PRO A 46 40.67 31.92 -56.38
CA PRO A 46 41.95 31.62 -55.73
C PRO A 46 42.16 30.11 -55.44
N ILE A 47 41.07 29.33 -55.30
CA ILE A 47 41.11 27.90 -54.98
C ILE A 47 41.12 27.04 -56.25
N SER A 48 40.40 27.43 -57.29
CA SER A 48 40.34 26.69 -58.55
C SER A 48 41.67 26.66 -59.33
N SER A 49 42.55 27.60 -59.04
CA SER A 49 43.88 27.71 -59.71
C SER A 49 44.93 26.74 -59.16
N SER A 50 44.70 26.13 -57.99
CA SER A 50 45.65 25.18 -57.38
C SER A 50 44.91 23.97 -56.84
N VAL A 51 45.17 22.79 -57.41
CA VAL A 51 44.55 21.52 -56.96
C VAL A 51 44.89 21.22 -55.49
N LEU A 52 46.07 21.59 -55.04
CA LEU A 52 46.52 21.37 -53.70
C LEU A 52 45.76 22.25 -52.66
N LEU A 53 45.55 23.51 -53.01
CA LEU A 53 44.79 24.46 -52.19
C LEU A 53 43.27 24.08 -52.13
N GLY A 54 42.75 23.59 -53.26
CA GLY A 54 41.42 23.05 -53.35
C GLY A 54 41.18 21.86 -52.44
N ALA A 55 42.10 20.90 -52.44
CA ALA A 55 42.06 19.74 -51.58
C ALA A 55 42.14 20.12 -50.11
N VAL A 56 43.04 21.03 -49.71
CA VAL A 56 43.19 21.49 -48.32
C VAL A 56 41.89 22.20 -47.83
N CYS A 57 41.19 22.94 -48.62
CA CYS A 57 39.93 23.59 -48.27
C CYS A 57 38.73 22.63 -48.27
N MET A 58 38.74 21.62 -49.15
CA MET A 58 37.60 20.68 -49.27
C MET A 58 37.58 19.64 -48.17
N VAL A 59 38.76 19.17 -47.67
CA VAL A 59 38.83 18.17 -46.63
C VAL A 59 38.07 18.60 -45.34
N PRO A 60 38.26 19.78 -44.79
CA PRO A 60 37.47 20.24 -43.62
C PRO A 60 35.98 20.25 -43.89
N VAL A 61 35.54 20.69 -45.09
CA VAL A 61 34.10 20.74 -45.45
C VAL A 61 33.49 19.35 -45.52
N ILE A 62 34.19 18.39 -46.12
CA ILE A 62 33.78 16.99 -46.18
C ILE A 62 33.72 16.39 -44.78
N VAL A 63 34.79 16.55 -43.96
CA VAL A 63 34.83 16.03 -42.61
C VAL A 63 33.72 16.61 -41.72
N THR A 64 33.52 17.91 -41.76
CA THR A 64 32.44 18.55 -40.98
C THR A 64 31.06 18.07 -41.46
N THR A 65 30.83 17.95 -42.73
CA THR A 65 29.56 17.47 -43.32
C THR A 65 29.29 16.01 -42.87
N LEU A 66 30.28 15.15 -42.96
CA LEU A 66 30.16 13.77 -42.49
C LEU A 66 29.92 13.68 -40.98
N LEU A 67 30.63 14.46 -40.18
CA LEU A 67 30.37 14.54 -38.71
C LEU A 67 28.95 14.98 -38.42
N PHE A 68 28.42 15.99 -39.09
CA PHE A 68 27.05 16.45 -38.90
C PHE A 68 25.99 15.44 -39.37
N ALA A 69 26.26 14.71 -40.47
CA ALA A 69 25.36 13.72 -41.03
C ALA A 69 25.29 12.42 -40.20
N PHE A 70 26.42 11.94 -39.73
CA PHE A 70 26.51 10.56 -39.19
C PHE A 70 26.92 10.48 -37.72
N LEU A 71 27.60 11.50 -37.16
CA LEU A 71 28.00 11.44 -35.75
C LEU A 71 26.79 11.60 -34.82
N THR A 72 26.58 10.59 -34.05
CA THR A 72 25.58 10.60 -32.98
C THR A 72 26.22 10.42 -31.62
N VAL A 73 25.97 11.35 -30.69
CA VAL A 73 26.47 11.32 -29.33
C VAL A 73 25.28 11.10 -28.38
N ARG A 74 25.30 10.03 -27.58
CA ARG A 74 24.19 9.69 -26.68
C ARG A 74 22.82 9.61 -27.38
N GLY A 75 22.80 9.03 -28.59
CA GLY A 75 21.57 8.87 -29.39
C GLY A 75 21.02 10.16 -30.05
N ARG A 76 21.75 11.27 -29.98
CA ARG A 76 21.42 12.54 -30.63
C ARG A 76 22.50 12.93 -31.63
N SER A 77 22.08 13.55 -32.71
CA SER A 77 22.98 14.03 -33.74
C SER A 77 23.74 15.28 -33.28
N LEU A 78 24.86 15.55 -33.91
CA LEU A 78 25.70 16.73 -33.63
C LEU A 78 24.92 18.03 -33.76
N GLY A 79 24.08 18.17 -34.77
CA GLY A 79 23.26 19.37 -34.98
C GLY A 79 22.20 19.58 -33.91
N GLU A 80 21.61 18.52 -33.38
CA GLU A 80 20.70 18.62 -32.24
C GLU A 80 21.45 19.08 -30.97
N TRP A 81 22.68 18.61 -30.79
CA TRP A 81 23.52 19.06 -29.67
C TRP A 81 23.86 20.54 -29.75
N ILE A 82 24.20 21.02 -30.97
CA ILE A 82 24.48 22.43 -31.16
C ILE A 82 23.24 23.28 -30.86
N LEU A 83 22.06 22.85 -31.34
CA LEU A 83 20.80 23.54 -31.05
C LEU A 83 20.52 23.55 -29.53
N ILE A 84 20.71 22.43 -28.84
CA ILE A 84 20.52 22.33 -27.39
C ILE A 84 21.46 23.25 -26.64
N VAL A 85 22.75 23.26 -26.98
CA VAL A 85 23.74 24.14 -26.35
C VAL A 85 23.43 25.61 -26.66
N PHE A 86 23.06 25.93 -27.90
CA PHE A 86 22.67 27.27 -28.29
C PHE A 86 21.45 27.79 -27.55
N VAL A 87 20.39 26.99 -27.45
CA VAL A 87 19.20 27.33 -26.68
C VAL A 87 19.55 27.48 -25.16
N TRP A 88 20.44 26.63 -24.65
CA TRP A 88 20.90 26.73 -23.27
C TRP A 88 21.70 28.02 -23.03
N MET A 89 22.56 28.44 -23.95
CA MET A 89 23.31 29.70 -23.85
C MET A 89 22.39 30.95 -23.85
N LEU A 90 21.22 30.86 -24.47
CA LEU A 90 20.21 31.93 -24.48
C LEU A 90 19.28 31.89 -23.22
N THR A 91 19.37 30.84 -22.40
CA THR A 91 18.54 30.75 -21.21
C THR A 91 19.12 31.58 -20.07
N PRO A 92 18.31 32.27 -19.26
CA PRO A 92 18.78 33.02 -18.11
C PRO A 92 19.41 32.09 -17.07
N GLU A 93 20.46 32.57 -16.39
CA GLU A 93 21.12 31.81 -15.30
C GLU A 93 20.18 31.50 -14.15
N GLN A 94 19.16 32.35 -13.94
CA GLN A 94 18.12 32.12 -12.93
C GLN A 94 16.83 31.68 -13.58
N LEU A 95 16.34 30.53 -13.17
CA LEU A 95 15.05 30.00 -13.58
C LEU A 95 13.90 30.72 -12.87
N LYS A 96 13.00 31.31 -13.60
CA LYS A 96 11.79 31.92 -13.07
C LYS A 96 10.55 31.11 -13.44
N ILE A 97 9.76 30.74 -12.42
CA ILE A 97 8.53 29.96 -12.60
C ILE A 97 7.35 30.92 -12.75
N TYR A 98 7.21 31.51 -13.92
CA TYR A 98 6.20 32.55 -14.16
C TYR A 98 4.82 32.05 -14.55
N LYS A 99 4.70 30.79 -15.02
CA LYS A 99 3.46 30.31 -15.61
C LYS A 99 2.38 29.91 -14.61
N ILE A 100 2.71 29.70 -13.34
CA ILE A 100 1.68 29.46 -12.33
C ILE A 100 1.18 30.80 -11.85
N LYS A 101 -0.06 31.17 -12.24
CA LYS A 101 -0.68 32.44 -11.91
C LYS A 101 -1.28 32.42 -10.50
N GLU A 102 -2.13 31.43 -10.23
CA GLU A 102 -2.81 31.29 -8.95
C GLU A 102 -3.23 29.83 -8.68
N ILE A 103 -3.46 29.51 -7.43
CA ILE A 103 -4.15 28.30 -7.00
C ILE A 103 -5.48 28.73 -6.37
N ARG A 104 -6.60 28.34 -6.97
CA ARG A 104 -7.93 28.75 -6.55
C ARG A 104 -8.95 27.65 -6.82
N ASP A 105 -9.90 27.46 -5.92
CA ASP A 105 -11.01 26.50 -6.07
C ASP A 105 -10.53 25.09 -6.45
N HIS A 106 -9.45 24.60 -5.81
CA HIS A 106 -8.84 23.29 -6.07
C HIS A 106 -8.27 23.14 -7.49
N VAL A 107 -7.89 24.23 -8.13
CA VAL A 107 -7.36 24.30 -9.49
C VAL A 107 -6.07 25.13 -9.51
N VAL A 108 -5.12 24.71 -10.32
CA VAL A 108 -3.92 25.49 -10.66
C VAL A 108 -4.20 26.22 -11.96
N VAL A 109 -4.06 27.52 -11.96
CA VAL A 109 -4.21 28.36 -13.17
C VAL A 109 -2.83 28.69 -13.71
N LEU A 110 -2.58 28.27 -14.95
CA LEU A 110 -1.35 28.61 -15.67
C LEU A 110 -1.57 29.78 -16.61
N ASP A 111 -0.61 30.72 -16.59
CA ASP A 111 -0.56 31.85 -17.51
C ASP A 111 0.06 31.43 -18.86
N GLY A 112 -0.54 31.89 -19.96
CA GLY A 112 -0.11 31.60 -21.34
C GLY A 112 -0.88 32.42 -22.33
N ALA A 113 -0.78 32.13 -23.63
CA ALA A 113 -1.57 32.77 -24.68
C ALA A 113 -3.09 32.64 -24.44
N ARG A 114 -3.49 31.58 -23.77
CA ARG A 114 -4.81 31.37 -23.15
C ARG A 114 -4.55 30.78 -21.75
N GLU A 115 -5.37 31.16 -20.77
CA GLU A 115 -5.32 30.53 -19.44
C GLU A 115 -5.57 29.04 -19.56
N GLN A 116 -4.78 28.25 -18.84
CA GLN A 116 -4.94 26.81 -18.73
C GLN A 116 -5.23 26.45 -17.28
N TYR A 117 -6.20 25.59 -17.10
CA TYR A 117 -6.64 25.10 -15.80
C TYR A 117 -6.14 23.68 -15.60
N GLN A 118 -5.54 23.41 -14.44
CA GLN A 118 -5.03 22.07 -14.11
C GLN A 118 -5.64 21.55 -12.84
N ALA A 119 -5.95 20.25 -12.83
CA ALA A 119 -6.34 19.50 -11.63
C ALA A 119 -5.33 18.40 -11.37
N ILE A 120 -4.87 18.34 -10.13
CA ILE A 120 -3.99 17.27 -9.65
C ILE A 120 -4.82 16.39 -8.73
N MET A 121 -4.76 15.08 -8.97
CA MET A 121 -5.48 14.06 -8.23
C MET A 121 -4.49 13.13 -7.56
N ARG A 122 -4.67 12.84 -6.27
CA ARG A 122 -3.95 11.78 -5.59
C ARG A 122 -4.59 10.44 -5.94
N VAL A 123 -3.76 9.46 -6.29
CA VAL A 123 -4.19 8.11 -6.64
C VAL A 123 -3.60 7.13 -5.62
N GLU A 124 -4.43 6.27 -5.06
CA GLU A 124 -3.95 5.18 -4.21
C GLU A 124 -3.60 3.97 -5.09
N GLY A 125 -2.35 3.54 -5.03
CA GLY A 125 -1.90 2.34 -5.72
C GLY A 125 -2.44 1.06 -5.09
N LYS A 126 -2.21 -0.07 -5.77
CA LYS A 126 -2.49 -1.42 -5.23
C LYS A 126 -1.22 -2.25 -5.28
N ASN A 127 -1.05 -3.18 -4.35
CA ASN A 127 0.07 -4.12 -4.38
C ASN A 127 -0.11 -5.14 -5.51
N PHE A 128 0.34 -4.75 -6.70
CA PHE A 128 0.15 -5.50 -7.94
C PHE A 128 0.71 -6.93 -7.86
N GLU A 129 1.81 -7.16 -7.15
CA GLU A 129 2.42 -8.48 -6.97
C GLU A 129 1.56 -9.48 -6.20
N LEU A 130 0.70 -8.99 -5.31
CA LEU A 130 -0.16 -9.82 -4.48
C LEU A 130 -1.50 -10.16 -5.15
N LEU A 131 -1.75 -9.62 -6.35
CA LEU A 131 -2.94 -9.91 -7.13
C LEU A 131 -2.80 -11.24 -7.88
N SER A 132 -3.93 -11.87 -8.24
CA SER A 132 -3.93 -13.02 -9.13
C SER A 132 -3.48 -12.63 -10.55
N ASP A 133 -2.96 -13.58 -11.34
CA ASP A 133 -2.58 -13.33 -12.72
C ASP A 133 -3.78 -12.80 -13.55
N ALA A 134 -4.99 -13.26 -13.25
CA ALA A 134 -6.23 -12.79 -13.88
C ALA A 134 -6.55 -11.34 -13.49
N ASP A 135 -6.41 -10.98 -12.20
CA ASP A 135 -6.65 -9.62 -11.72
C ASP A 135 -5.59 -8.65 -12.25
N GLN A 136 -4.32 -9.09 -12.33
CA GLN A 136 -3.25 -8.31 -12.94
C GLN A 136 -3.56 -8.00 -14.41
N ALA A 137 -3.98 -9.01 -15.18
CA ALA A 137 -4.38 -8.85 -16.57
C ALA A 137 -5.59 -7.92 -16.70
N ALA A 138 -6.61 -8.08 -15.87
CA ALA A 138 -7.80 -7.23 -15.85
C ALA A 138 -7.48 -5.76 -15.57
N ILE A 139 -6.58 -5.48 -14.63
CA ILE A 139 -6.14 -4.10 -14.32
C ILE A 139 -5.42 -3.48 -15.52
N ILE A 140 -4.53 -4.23 -16.18
CA ILE A 140 -3.84 -3.74 -17.38
C ILE A 140 -4.85 -3.48 -18.51
N GLU A 141 -5.84 -4.35 -18.71
CA GLU A 141 -6.90 -4.15 -19.70
C GLU A 141 -7.77 -2.92 -19.38
N ILE A 142 -8.12 -2.68 -18.11
CA ILE A 142 -8.82 -1.47 -17.69
C ILE A 142 -7.97 -0.24 -18.03
N PHE A 143 -6.68 -0.28 -17.76
CA PHE A 143 -5.77 0.83 -18.08
C PHE A 143 -5.60 1.02 -19.59
N GLN A 144 -5.59 -0.04 -20.39
CA GLN A 144 -5.65 0.04 -21.86
C GLN A 144 -6.93 0.75 -22.34
N ARG A 145 -8.09 0.35 -21.81
CA ARG A 145 -9.37 1.00 -22.13
C ARG A 145 -9.38 2.48 -21.74
N PHE A 146 -8.82 2.80 -20.58
CA PHE A 146 -8.62 4.18 -20.15
C PHE A 146 -7.77 4.97 -21.15
N LEU A 147 -6.62 4.44 -21.55
CA LEU A 147 -5.76 5.08 -22.56
C LEU A 147 -6.48 5.23 -23.90
N ASN A 148 -7.20 4.22 -24.38
CA ASN A 148 -7.96 4.32 -25.64
C ASN A 148 -9.08 5.38 -25.61
N GLY A 149 -9.57 5.75 -24.43
CA GLY A 149 -10.54 6.84 -24.26
C GLY A 149 -9.91 8.23 -24.21
N LEU A 150 -8.59 8.36 -24.02
CA LEU A 150 -7.94 9.66 -23.84
C LEU A 150 -7.67 10.37 -25.16
N SER A 151 -8.24 11.56 -25.32
CA SER A 151 -7.98 12.48 -26.42
C SER A 151 -7.10 13.70 -26.04
N TYR A 152 -6.66 13.78 -24.80
CA TYR A 152 -5.90 14.87 -24.19
C TYR A 152 -4.69 14.36 -23.42
N PRO A 153 -3.64 15.19 -23.25
CA PRO A 153 -2.46 14.77 -22.50
C PRO A 153 -2.74 14.65 -21.01
N ILE A 154 -2.07 13.68 -20.38
CA ILE A 154 -2.04 13.50 -18.93
C ILE A 154 -0.59 13.34 -18.46
N SER A 155 -0.36 13.65 -17.20
CA SER A 155 0.93 13.40 -16.55
C SER A 155 0.75 12.65 -15.25
N ILE A 156 1.63 11.70 -14.98
CA ILE A 156 1.65 10.96 -13.75
C ILE A 156 2.96 11.24 -13.02
N TYR A 157 2.84 11.59 -11.73
CA TYR A 157 3.97 11.78 -10.84
C TYR A 157 4.01 10.62 -9.86
N VAL A 158 5.16 9.97 -9.76
CA VAL A 158 5.45 9.00 -8.71
C VAL A 158 6.51 9.61 -7.81
N ARG A 159 6.13 9.98 -6.61
CA ARG A 159 7.02 10.59 -5.64
C ARG A 159 7.42 9.59 -4.58
N ILE A 160 8.72 9.50 -4.33
CA ILE A 160 9.29 8.68 -3.27
C ILE A 160 9.88 9.63 -2.24
N ALA A 161 9.10 9.88 -1.20
CA ALA A 161 9.49 10.79 -0.12
C ALA A 161 9.82 10.01 1.15
N PRO A 162 10.70 10.54 2.01
CA PRO A 162 10.84 10.01 3.36
C PRO A 162 9.48 10.06 4.07
N LEU A 163 9.15 9.01 4.79
CA LEU A 163 7.92 8.97 5.56
C LEU A 163 7.99 9.98 6.71
N SER A 164 7.17 11.02 6.65
CA SER A 164 6.98 11.92 7.77
C SER A 164 5.93 11.33 8.71
N TYR A 165 6.36 10.84 9.86
CA TYR A 165 5.49 10.31 10.88
C TYR A 165 5.36 11.30 12.04
N HIS A 166 4.15 11.77 12.27
CA HIS A 166 3.82 12.50 13.49
C HIS A 166 3.35 11.47 14.52
N ILE A 167 4.16 11.26 15.55
CA ILE A 167 3.75 10.48 16.71
C ILE A 167 2.66 11.29 17.41
N SER A 168 1.41 11.08 17.02
CA SER A 168 0.28 11.67 17.73
C SER A 168 0.19 10.97 19.08
N THR A 169 0.59 11.67 20.10
CA THR A 169 0.62 11.24 21.48
C THR A 169 -0.79 11.24 22.06
N LEU A 170 -1.59 10.25 21.73
CA LEU A 170 -2.72 9.88 22.58
C LEU A 170 -2.14 9.15 23.82
N VAL A 171 -1.36 9.88 24.63
CA VAL A 171 -0.92 9.35 25.92
C VAL A 171 -2.18 9.18 26.76
N PRO A 172 -2.40 8.04 27.41
CA PRO A 172 -3.48 7.87 28.37
C PRO A 172 -3.46 9.04 29.36
N SER A 173 -4.59 9.58 29.71
CA SER A 173 -4.73 10.77 30.56
C SER A 173 -4.03 10.64 31.91
N GLN A 174 -3.81 9.39 32.38
CA GLN A 174 -3.03 9.08 33.58
C GLN A 174 -2.29 7.73 33.41
N PRO A 175 -1.17 7.68 32.65
CA PRO A 175 -0.42 6.43 32.52
C PRO A 175 0.28 6.07 33.82
N THR A 176 0.24 4.78 34.19
CA THR A 176 1.05 4.25 35.29
C THR A 176 2.54 4.49 35.01
N PRO A 177 3.41 4.57 36.04
CA PRO A 177 4.86 4.73 35.85
C PRO A 177 5.45 3.66 34.91
N LEU A 178 4.92 2.46 34.94
CA LEU A 178 5.34 1.34 34.09
C LEU A 178 4.97 1.60 32.63
N LEU A 179 3.74 1.98 32.33
CA LEU A 179 3.31 2.32 30.97
C LEU A 179 4.09 3.51 30.39
N ARG A 180 4.46 4.49 31.23
CA ARG A 180 5.36 5.58 30.78
C ARG A 180 6.73 5.05 30.36
N SER A 181 7.30 4.11 31.10
CA SER A 181 8.56 3.46 30.74
C SER A 181 8.46 2.68 29.43
N VAL A 182 7.39 1.91 29.24
CA VAL A 182 7.12 1.16 28.01
C VAL A 182 6.98 2.14 26.83
N TYR A 183 6.24 3.21 27.01
CA TYR A 183 6.06 4.26 26.00
C TYR A 183 7.38 4.92 25.60
N ALA A 184 8.18 5.38 26.57
CA ALA A 184 9.47 5.99 26.31
C ALA A 184 10.42 5.06 25.54
N HIS A 185 10.43 3.79 25.93
CA HIS A 185 11.22 2.77 25.23
C HIS A 185 10.74 2.53 23.80
N TYR A 186 9.43 2.45 23.60
CA TYR A 186 8.83 2.32 22.27
C TYR A 186 9.20 3.52 21.35
N LEU A 187 9.13 4.74 21.88
CA LEU A 187 9.52 5.94 21.12
C LEU A 187 10.99 5.93 20.73
N SER A 188 11.88 5.53 21.65
CA SER A 188 13.31 5.40 21.35
C SER A 188 13.58 4.35 20.27
N PHE A 189 12.92 3.21 20.34
CA PHE A 189 13.00 2.15 19.33
C PHE A 189 12.50 2.65 17.97
N LEU A 190 11.35 3.31 17.95
CA LEU A 190 10.74 3.84 16.73
C LEU A 190 11.63 4.89 16.05
N SER A 191 12.17 5.85 16.84
CA SER A 191 13.05 6.90 16.33
C SER A 191 14.34 6.34 15.75
N LEU A 192 14.96 5.36 16.42
CA LEU A 192 16.15 4.67 15.92
C LEU A 192 15.84 3.94 14.61
N HIS A 193 14.76 3.18 14.57
CA HIS A 193 14.38 2.41 13.39
C HIS A 193 14.04 3.28 12.18
N ILE A 194 13.36 4.43 12.39
CA ILE A 194 13.10 5.42 11.34
C ILE A 194 14.41 6.03 10.83
N SER A 195 15.34 6.38 11.71
CA SER A 195 16.63 6.97 11.31
C SER A 195 17.51 6.00 10.53
N GLU A 196 17.56 4.73 10.92
CA GLU A 196 18.39 3.72 10.26
C GLU A 196 17.83 3.27 8.91
N LYS A 197 16.53 2.99 8.83
CA LYS A 197 15.90 2.44 7.61
C LYS A 197 15.40 3.49 6.64
N GLN A 198 15.29 4.76 7.05
CA GLN A 198 14.76 5.85 6.23
C GLN A 198 13.51 5.40 5.42
N PRO A 199 12.43 5.02 6.11
CA PRO A 199 11.26 4.48 5.43
C PRO A 199 10.71 5.50 4.44
N VAL A 200 10.17 5.00 3.32
CA VAL A 200 9.64 5.83 2.24
C VAL A 200 8.14 5.66 2.08
N GLU A 201 7.50 6.73 1.66
CA GLU A 201 6.13 6.73 1.16
C GLU A 201 6.16 6.92 -0.35
N VAL A 202 5.46 6.04 -1.09
CA VAL A 202 5.26 6.19 -2.53
C VAL A 202 3.90 6.85 -2.75
N MET A 203 3.92 8.03 -3.34
CA MET A 203 2.72 8.81 -3.63
C MET A 203 2.55 8.94 -5.14
N TYR A 204 1.34 8.70 -5.61
CA TYR A 204 0.98 8.85 -7.02
C TYR A 204 0.06 10.04 -7.20
N TYR A 205 0.39 10.88 -8.19
CA TYR A 205 -0.46 11.99 -8.58
C TYR A 205 -0.72 11.94 -10.08
N LEU A 206 -1.95 12.18 -10.48
CA LEU A 206 -2.36 12.30 -11.87
C LEU A 206 -2.77 13.75 -12.14
N ASN A 207 -2.15 14.36 -13.14
CA ASN A 207 -2.42 15.72 -13.55
C ASN A 207 -3.12 15.73 -14.91
N VAL A 208 -4.16 16.55 -15.02
CA VAL A 208 -4.91 16.81 -16.23
C VAL A 208 -5.12 18.32 -16.40
N SER A 209 -5.04 18.80 -17.63
CA SER A 209 -5.24 20.21 -17.99
C SER A 209 -6.40 20.40 -18.97
N ALA A 210 -7.01 21.59 -18.95
CA ALA A 210 -8.03 22.01 -19.90
C ALA A 210 -7.97 23.52 -20.13
N THR A 211 -8.68 24.00 -21.16
CA THR A 211 -8.76 25.44 -21.51
C THR A 211 -9.83 26.18 -20.71
N ASP A 212 -10.75 25.46 -20.07
CA ASP A 212 -11.78 26.03 -19.20
C ASP A 212 -12.09 25.08 -18.04
N LYS A 213 -12.75 25.61 -16.98
CA LYS A 213 -13.08 24.86 -15.77
C LYS A 213 -14.12 23.75 -15.98
N GLU A 214 -15.08 23.94 -16.87
CA GLU A 214 -16.13 22.95 -17.12
C GLU A 214 -15.52 21.73 -17.83
N GLN A 215 -14.71 21.97 -18.86
CA GLN A 215 -13.97 20.93 -19.54
C GLN A 215 -13.01 20.19 -18.56
N LEU A 216 -12.35 20.92 -17.67
CA LEU A 216 -11.49 20.32 -16.65
C LEU A 216 -12.26 19.38 -15.74
N ASN A 217 -13.42 19.82 -15.24
CA ASN A 217 -14.26 19.00 -14.37
C ASN A 217 -14.81 17.77 -15.10
N ALA A 218 -15.18 17.91 -16.38
CA ALA A 218 -15.61 16.80 -17.21
C ALA A 218 -14.49 15.74 -17.36
N ARG A 219 -13.25 16.16 -17.64
CA ARG A 219 -12.07 15.27 -17.72
C ARG A 219 -11.76 14.59 -16.40
N VAL A 220 -11.82 15.31 -15.27
CA VAL A 220 -11.63 14.72 -13.93
C VAL A 220 -12.66 13.64 -13.66
N ASN A 221 -13.95 13.91 -13.91
CA ASN A 221 -15.03 12.96 -13.70
C ASN A 221 -14.92 11.74 -14.64
N GLU A 222 -14.45 11.93 -15.86
CA GLU A 222 -14.17 10.86 -16.82
C GLU A 222 -13.06 9.94 -16.30
N ILE A 223 -11.94 10.50 -15.85
CA ILE A 223 -10.81 9.75 -15.29
C ILE A 223 -11.25 8.95 -14.06
N CYS A 224 -12.00 9.57 -13.13
CA CYS A 224 -12.48 8.90 -11.93
C CYS A 224 -13.43 7.73 -12.26
N ARG A 225 -14.26 7.86 -13.29
CA ARG A 225 -15.14 6.77 -13.75
C ARG A 225 -14.36 5.63 -14.40
N MET A 226 -13.43 5.95 -15.30
CA MET A 226 -12.65 4.93 -16.02
C MET A 226 -11.71 4.15 -15.11
N LEU A 227 -11.11 4.81 -14.12
CA LEU A 227 -10.21 4.20 -13.14
C LEU A 227 -10.90 3.94 -11.78
N SER A 228 -12.19 3.61 -11.79
CA SER A 228 -13.01 3.41 -10.58
C SER A 228 -12.52 2.30 -9.64
N HIS A 229 -11.64 1.41 -10.12
CA HIS A 229 -10.97 0.38 -9.32
C HIS A 229 -9.86 0.95 -8.41
N LEU A 230 -9.46 2.22 -8.61
CA LEU A 230 -8.52 2.97 -7.79
C LEU A 230 -9.27 4.02 -6.97
N SER A 231 -8.77 4.28 -5.74
CA SER A 231 -9.23 5.42 -4.95
C SER A 231 -8.54 6.68 -5.49
N ILE A 232 -9.31 7.57 -6.12
CA ILE A 232 -8.80 8.81 -6.70
C ILE A 232 -9.46 10.00 -5.99
N HIS A 233 -8.64 10.89 -5.44
CA HIS A 233 -9.07 12.08 -4.73
C HIS A 233 -8.44 13.32 -5.36
N ARG A 234 -9.26 14.28 -5.75
CA ARG A 234 -8.76 15.58 -6.20
C ARG A 234 -8.13 16.30 -5.03
N LEU A 235 -6.94 16.87 -5.21
CA LEU A 235 -6.28 17.66 -4.19
C LEU A 235 -7.07 18.94 -3.91
N ASP A 236 -7.22 19.27 -2.64
CA ASP A 236 -7.73 20.57 -2.23
C ASP A 236 -6.65 21.66 -2.35
N THR A 237 -6.98 22.91 -2.04
CA THR A 237 -6.05 24.04 -2.17
C THR A 237 -4.82 23.87 -1.26
N ASN A 238 -4.99 23.36 -0.04
CA ASN A 238 -3.90 23.15 0.90
C ASN A 238 -3.00 21.99 0.45
N ASP A 239 -3.59 20.91 -0.04
CA ASP A 239 -2.87 19.77 -0.61
C ASP A 239 -2.08 20.18 -1.87
N LEU A 240 -2.64 21.06 -2.72
CA LEU A 240 -1.95 21.61 -3.88
C LEU A 240 -0.75 22.48 -3.48
N ILE A 241 -0.91 23.34 -2.48
CA ILE A 241 0.19 24.11 -1.91
C ILE A 241 1.26 23.17 -1.37
N SER A 242 0.88 22.17 -0.60
CA SER A 242 1.80 21.15 -0.08
C SER A 242 2.52 20.38 -1.19
N PHE A 243 1.83 20.02 -2.27
CA PHE A 243 2.42 19.38 -3.43
C PHE A 243 3.51 20.25 -4.07
N TYR A 244 3.25 21.55 -4.26
CA TYR A 244 4.22 22.49 -4.85
C TYR A 244 5.35 22.86 -3.87
N ASN A 245 5.09 22.95 -2.56
CA ASN A 245 6.13 23.18 -1.54
C ASN A 245 7.17 22.05 -1.53
N LEU A 246 6.73 20.82 -1.82
CA LEU A 246 7.65 19.70 -1.97
C LEU A 246 8.48 19.76 -3.27
N LEU A 247 8.04 20.54 -4.27
CA LEU A 247 8.73 20.70 -5.56
C LEU A 247 9.65 21.90 -5.59
N LEU A 248 9.22 23.00 -4.98
CA LEU A 248 9.86 24.30 -5.09
C LEU A 248 10.54 24.67 -3.77
N PRO A 249 11.72 25.28 -3.83
CA PRO A 249 12.40 25.75 -2.64
C PRO A 249 11.57 26.89 -2.00
N ASN A 250 11.23 26.74 -0.73
CA ASN A 250 10.56 27.76 0.05
C ASN A 250 11.11 27.78 1.49
N LYS A 251 11.41 28.95 2.03
CA LYS A 251 11.89 29.13 3.40
C LYS A 251 10.78 29.18 4.45
N MET A 252 9.53 29.41 4.05
CA MET A 252 8.42 29.56 4.98
C MET A 252 7.61 28.29 5.10
N GLU A 253 7.26 27.90 6.33
CA GLU A 253 6.16 26.96 6.55
C GLU A 253 4.88 27.56 5.95
N PRO A 254 4.03 26.74 5.29
CA PRO A 254 2.80 27.23 4.71
C PRO A 254 1.93 27.85 5.80
N VAL A 255 1.83 29.15 5.81
CA VAL A 255 0.85 29.86 6.64
C VAL A 255 -0.51 29.52 6.04
N ALA A 256 -1.34 28.83 6.80
CA ALA A 256 -2.75 28.64 6.48
C ALA A 256 -3.41 30.02 6.42
N GLN A 257 -3.54 30.58 5.21
CA GLN A 257 -4.30 31.80 4.96
C GLN A 257 -5.52 31.45 4.11
N ASP A 258 -6.61 32.10 4.43
CA ASP A 258 -7.88 32.05 3.72
C ASP A 258 -7.67 32.19 2.22
N GLY A 259 -7.67 31.12 1.52
CA GLY A 259 -7.77 30.73 0.10
C GLY A 259 -7.67 31.75 -1.06
N THR A 260 -7.14 32.96 -0.92
CA THR A 260 -7.22 34.06 -1.92
C THR A 260 -5.89 34.75 -2.20
N GLY A 261 -4.75 34.11 -2.03
CA GLY A 261 -3.43 34.67 -2.40
C GLY A 261 -2.94 34.26 -3.78
N ARG A 262 -2.20 35.14 -4.49
CA ARG A 262 -1.47 34.74 -5.70
C ARG A 262 -0.45 33.67 -5.34
N PHE A 263 -0.28 32.66 -6.18
CA PHE A 263 0.66 31.54 -5.99
C PHE A 263 2.07 31.99 -5.57
N LEU A 264 2.61 33.03 -6.21
CA LEU A 264 3.93 33.59 -5.92
C LEU A 264 4.02 34.28 -4.56
N ASP A 265 2.90 34.80 -4.04
CA ASP A 265 2.86 35.44 -2.71
C ASP A 265 2.81 34.38 -1.59
N VAL A 266 2.24 33.21 -1.88
CA VAL A 266 2.12 32.07 -0.96
C VAL A 266 3.38 31.22 -0.94
N LEU A 267 3.96 30.91 -2.11
CA LEU A 267 5.08 29.99 -2.22
C LEU A 267 6.46 30.68 -2.26
N LYS A 268 6.56 31.95 -2.68
CA LYS A 268 7.81 32.74 -2.78
C LYS A 268 9.05 31.88 -3.05
N PRO A 269 9.13 31.23 -4.21
CA PRO A 269 10.19 30.28 -4.49
C PRO A 269 11.56 31.01 -4.46
N GLU A 270 12.51 30.40 -3.78
CA GLU A 270 13.91 30.85 -3.77
C GLU A 270 14.52 30.75 -5.19
N PRO A 271 15.60 31.50 -5.47
CA PRO A 271 16.25 31.43 -6.77
C PRO A 271 16.71 30.02 -7.12
N ILE A 272 16.44 29.62 -8.36
CA ILE A 272 16.91 28.37 -8.96
C ILE A 272 17.96 28.72 -10.01
N TYR A 273 19.19 28.31 -9.80
CA TYR A 273 20.29 28.52 -10.74
C TYR A 273 20.42 27.33 -11.69
N VAL A 274 20.59 27.64 -12.99
CA VAL A 274 20.66 26.63 -14.05
C VAL A 274 22.11 26.38 -14.43
N THR A 275 22.57 25.16 -14.22
CA THR A 275 23.86 24.71 -14.74
C THR A 275 23.69 23.71 -15.88
N SER A 276 24.76 23.39 -16.58
CA SER A 276 24.74 22.40 -17.65
C SER A 276 24.42 20.97 -17.18
N LYS A 277 24.68 20.67 -15.88
CA LYS A 277 24.62 19.31 -15.32
C LYS A 277 23.55 19.09 -14.26
N TRP A 278 23.05 20.15 -13.62
CA TRP A 278 22.01 20.14 -12.58
C TRP A 278 21.39 21.53 -12.40
N LEU A 279 20.34 21.58 -11.62
CA LEU A 279 19.78 22.82 -11.06
C LEU A 279 20.24 22.97 -9.62
N GLU A 280 20.57 24.19 -9.20
CA GLU A 280 20.95 24.52 -7.84
C GLU A 280 19.89 25.42 -7.20
N MET A 281 19.38 25.03 -6.03
CA MET A 281 18.33 25.72 -5.29
C MET A 281 18.87 26.27 -3.98
N GLU A 282 18.71 27.55 -3.70
CA GLU A 282 19.06 28.14 -2.41
C GLU A 282 17.97 27.85 -1.39
N GLY A 283 18.38 27.74 -0.11
CA GLY A 283 17.44 27.64 1.02
C GLY A 283 16.84 26.26 1.26
N MET A 284 17.09 25.25 0.44
CA MET A 284 16.59 23.90 0.64
C MET A 284 17.60 22.94 1.26
N GLN A 285 17.07 21.95 1.99
CA GLN A 285 17.85 20.82 2.50
C GLN A 285 18.49 20.02 1.34
N HIS A 286 17.78 19.87 0.22
CA HIS A 286 18.27 19.25 -1.00
C HIS A 286 18.55 20.32 -2.06
N ARG A 287 19.78 20.82 -2.07
CA ARG A 287 20.22 21.95 -2.89
C ARG A 287 20.35 21.62 -4.38
N TYR A 288 20.64 20.38 -4.73
CA TYR A 288 20.98 19.99 -6.11
C TYR A 288 19.90 19.07 -6.69
N ILE A 289 19.45 19.37 -7.92
CA ILE A 289 18.50 18.53 -8.67
C ILE A 289 19.07 18.22 -10.05
N ALA A 290 19.10 16.94 -10.40
CA ALA A 290 19.38 16.51 -11.77
C ALA A 290 18.23 15.71 -12.33
N CYS A 291 18.03 15.84 -13.63
CA CYS A 291 17.07 15.05 -14.36
C CYS A 291 17.75 14.02 -15.26
N VAL A 292 17.23 12.81 -15.24
CA VAL A 292 17.70 11.67 -16.05
C VAL A 292 16.54 11.18 -16.91
N THR A 293 16.78 10.92 -18.18
CA THR A 293 15.81 10.27 -19.07
C THR A 293 16.03 8.78 -19.14
N ILE A 294 14.96 8.00 -19.30
CA ILE A 294 15.00 6.55 -19.42
C ILE A 294 14.83 6.18 -20.91
N GLN A 295 15.71 5.32 -21.40
CA GLN A 295 15.57 4.66 -22.70
C GLN A 295 15.01 3.25 -22.46
N LEU A 296 13.98 2.90 -23.21
CA LEU A 296 13.25 1.65 -23.06
C LEU A 296 13.98 0.48 -23.74
N PRO A 297 13.97 -0.73 -23.18
CA PRO A 297 14.39 -1.95 -23.85
C PRO A 297 13.30 -2.41 -24.84
N LYS A 298 13.63 -3.36 -25.72
CA LYS A 298 12.66 -3.92 -26.68
C LYS A 298 11.53 -4.70 -26.03
N ASN A 299 11.82 -5.43 -24.96
CA ASN A 299 10.85 -6.27 -24.26
C ASN A 299 10.70 -5.78 -22.85
N VAL A 300 9.48 -5.61 -22.42
CA VAL A 300 9.12 -5.25 -21.05
C VAL A 300 8.09 -6.23 -20.50
N HIS A 301 8.08 -6.39 -19.19
CA HIS A 301 7.00 -7.09 -18.49
C HIS A 301 5.89 -6.10 -18.14
N ASN A 302 4.66 -6.56 -18.05
CA ASN A 302 3.58 -5.74 -17.54
C ASN A 302 3.90 -5.22 -16.15
N ALA A 303 3.55 -3.94 -15.89
CA ALA A 303 3.82 -3.24 -14.64
C ALA A 303 5.31 -3.26 -14.22
N TRP A 304 6.25 -3.22 -15.17
CA TRP A 304 7.70 -3.22 -14.91
C TRP A 304 8.16 -2.04 -14.05
N LEU A 305 7.41 -0.93 -14.06
CA LEU A 305 7.70 0.24 -13.21
C LEU A 305 7.78 -0.12 -11.72
N ARG A 306 7.14 -1.19 -11.27
CA ARG A 306 7.25 -1.66 -9.88
C ARG A 306 8.70 -1.91 -9.46
N HIS A 307 9.48 -2.58 -10.30
CA HIS A 307 10.89 -2.86 -10.00
C HIS A 307 11.72 -1.58 -9.91
N VAL A 308 11.36 -0.60 -10.75
CA VAL A 308 11.99 0.73 -10.73
C VAL A 308 11.62 1.47 -9.45
N ILE A 309 10.33 1.51 -9.09
CA ILE A 309 9.83 2.19 -7.89
C ILE A 309 10.42 1.55 -6.62
N GLN A 310 10.39 0.21 -6.54
CA GLN A 310 10.95 -0.52 -5.40
C GLN A 310 12.47 -0.35 -5.25
N ALA A 311 13.19 -0.15 -6.35
CA ALA A 311 14.63 0.03 -6.35
C ALA A 311 15.07 1.47 -6.03
N TYR A 312 14.17 2.46 -6.15
CA TYR A 312 14.50 3.86 -5.89
C TYR A 312 14.62 4.16 -4.40
N GLU A 313 15.52 5.10 -4.10
CA GLU A 313 15.75 5.66 -2.77
C GLU A 313 14.84 6.90 -2.54
N PRO A 314 14.70 7.37 -1.30
CA PRO A 314 14.03 8.64 -1.02
C PRO A 314 14.67 9.79 -1.80
N HIS A 315 13.89 10.81 -2.09
CA HIS A 315 14.28 12.00 -2.87
C HIS A 315 14.47 11.75 -4.38
N VAL A 316 13.83 10.70 -4.90
CA VAL A 316 13.73 10.42 -6.33
C VAL A 316 12.28 10.51 -6.74
N ASP A 317 11.97 11.35 -7.73
CA ASP A 317 10.64 11.46 -8.32
C ASP A 317 10.67 10.94 -9.76
N LEU A 318 9.64 10.18 -10.16
CA LEU A 318 9.43 9.77 -11.55
C LEU A 318 8.27 10.58 -12.13
N TYR A 319 8.49 11.16 -13.28
CA TYR A 319 7.48 11.86 -14.05
C TYR A 319 7.24 11.14 -15.37
N ILE A 320 6.00 10.83 -15.66
CA ILE A 320 5.57 10.19 -16.90
C ILE A 320 4.54 11.06 -17.57
N HIS A 321 4.83 11.49 -18.80
CA HIS A 321 3.90 12.28 -19.58
C HIS A 321 3.40 11.48 -20.78
N TYR A 322 2.09 11.41 -20.91
CA TYR A 322 1.39 10.71 -21.99
C TYR A 322 0.77 11.76 -22.93
N GLN A 323 1.28 11.84 -24.13
CA GLN A 323 0.79 12.74 -25.17
C GLN A 323 0.14 11.92 -26.28
N PRO A 324 -1.20 11.92 -26.42
CA PRO A 324 -1.85 11.29 -27.56
C PRO A 324 -1.35 11.86 -28.88
N GLN A 325 -1.13 10.99 -29.87
CA GLN A 325 -0.66 11.35 -31.23
C GLN A 325 -1.69 10.92 -32.26
N GLU A 326 -1.73 11.63 -33.38
CA GLU A 326 -2.60 11.28 -34.50
C GLU A 326 -2.10 10.00 -35.20
N SER A 327 -2.91 8.95 -35.17
CA SER A 327 -2.53 7.61 -35.67
C SER A 327 -2.57 7.53 -37.19
N SER A 328 -3.33 8.41 -37.90
CA SER A 328 -3.59 8.36 -39.35
C SER A 328 -2.31 8.45 -40.20
N LEU A 329 -1.41 9.36 -39.86
CA LEU A 329 -0.12 9.51 -40.51
C LEU A 329 0.80 8.31 -40.31
N MET A 330 0.77 7.76 -39.09
CA MET A 330 1.57 6.59 -38.72
C MET A 330 1.11 5.32 -39.45
N VAL A 331 -0.20 5.10 -39.59
CA VAL A 331 -0.74 3.97 -40.34
C VAL A 331 -0.28 4.05 -41.82
N LYS A 332 -0.30 5.26 -42.43
CA LYS A 332 0.23 5.45 -43.80
C LYS A 332 1.73 5.14 -43.86
N PHE A 333 2.51 5.59 -42.89
CA PHE A 333 3.95 5.31 -42.81
C PHE A 333 4.22 3.80 -42.68
N LEU A 334 3.55 3.11 -41.74
CA LEU A 334 3.69 1.68 -41.50
C LEU A 334 3.31 0.86 -42.76
N ARG A 335 2.24 1.25 -43.47
CA ARG A 335 1.86 0.62 -44.74
C ARG A 335 2.97 0.70 -45.78
N ARG A 336 3.60 1.87 -45.93
CA ARG A 336 4.73 2.03 -46.87
C ARG A 336 5.91 1.20 -46.45
N LYS A 337 6.20 1.15 -45.13
CA LYS A 337 7.30 0.38 -44.59
C LYS A 337 7.09 -1.14 -44.74
N ALA A 338 5.87 -1.62 -44.57
CA ALA A 338 5.53 -3.02 -44.81
C ALA A 338 5.74 -3.42 -46.30
N ILE A 339 5.37 -2.54 -47.21
CA ILE A 339 5.60 -2.76 -48.66
C ILE A 339 7.10 -2.80 -48.98
N GLU A 340 7.90 -1.90 -48.42
CA GLU A 340 9.36 -1.83 -48.59
C GLU A 340 10.04 -3.11 -48.07
N LEU A 341 9.71 -3.53 -46.83
CA LEU A 341 10.28 -4.73 -46.22
C LEU A 341 9.84 -6.00 -46.95
N GLY A 342 8.57 -6.08 -47.35
CA GLY A 342 8.06 -7.21 -48.14
C GLY A 342 8.69 -7.31 -49.52
N GLY A 343 8.97 -6.13 -50.17
CA GLY A 343 9.72 -6.08 -51.42
C GLY A 343 11.16 -6.58 -51.26
N SER A 344 11.85 -6.12 -50.23
CA SER A 344 13.22 -6.55 -49.90
C SER A 344 13.31 -8.06 -49.64
N LEU A 345 12.32 -8.64 -48.94
CA LEU A 345 12.25 -10.09 -48.73
C LEU A 345 12.07 -10.90 -50.00
N ARG A 346 11.18 -10.45 -50.88
CA ARG A 346 10.96 -11.11 -52.19
C ARG A 346 12.21 -11.08 -53.06
N VAL A 347 12.93 -9.98 -53.06
CA VAL A 347 14.20 -9.84 -53.81
C VAL A 347 15.24 -10.80 -53.22
N ALA A 348 15.39 -10.85 -51.92
CA ALA A 348 16.37 -11.73 -51.29
C ALA A 348 16.02 -13.24 -51.48
N GLU A 349 14.75 -13.61 -51.41
CA GLU A 349 14.28 -14.98 -51.73
C GLU A 349 14.62 -15.35 -53.19
N LYS A 350 14.50 -14.42 -54.11
CA LYS A 350 14.80 -14.65 -55.51
C LYS A 350 16.29 -14.88 -55.75
N TYR A 351 17.18 -14.26 -54.91
CA TYR A 351 18.63 -14.42 -55.04
C TYR A 351 19.21 -15.48 -54.07
N GLY A 352 18.35 -16.25 -53.39
CA GLY A 352 18.80 -17.37 -52.55
C GLY A 352 19.52 -16.96 -51.26
N GLU A 353 19.40 -15.73 -50.82
CA GLU A 353 20.02 -15.25 -49.55
C GLU A 353 19.21 -15.69 -48.32
N ASN A 354 19.74 -16.60 -47.56
CA ASN A 354 19.12 -17.14 -46.34
C ASN A 354 19.16 -16.19 -45.12
N SER A 355 19.66 -14.95 -45.27
CA SER A 355 20.01 -14.09 -44.16
C SER A 355 18.91 -13.12 -43.65
N ASN A 356 17.65 -13.35 -44.02
CA ASN A 356 16.58 -12.34 -43.80
C ASN A 356 15.70 -12.53 -42.56
N PHE A 357 16.20 -13.19 -41.51
CA PHE A 357 15.47 -13.31 -40.23
C PHE A 357 15.13 -11.93 -39.64
N ILE A 358 16.07 -10.98 -39.69
CA ILE A 358 15.87 -9.62 -39.18
C ILE A 358 14.78 -8.87 -39.96
N THR A 359 14.79 -8.96 -41.30
CA THR A 359 13.79 -8.29 -42.16
C THR A 359 12.43 -8.93 -42.00
N ARG A 360 12.32 -10.26 -41.88
CA ARG A 360 11.05 -10.96 -41.59
C ARG A 360 10.48 -10.58 -40.24
N ARG A 361 11.34 -10.47 -39.23
CA ARG A 361 10.91 -10.00 -37.91
C ARG A 361 10.44 -8.58 -37.94
N ALA A 362 11.17 -7.69 -38.59
CA ALA A 362 10.78 -6.28 -38.74
C ALA A 362 9.45 -6.11 -39.50
N LEU A 363 9.20 -6.93 -40.52
CA LEU A 363 7.94 -6.94 -41.23
C LEU A 363 6.77 -7.34 -40.34
N LYS A 364 6.91 -8.44 -39.59
CA LYS A 364 5.90 -8.89 -38.63
C LYS A 364 5.61 -7.82 -37.55
N GLU A 365 6.64 -7.17 -37.02
CA GLU A 365 6.49 -6.09 -36.03
C GLU A 365 5.70 -4.89 -36.65
N VAL A 366 6.02 -4.48 -37.89
CA VAL A 366 5.33 -3.40 -38.60
C VAL A 366 3.87 -3.76 -38.88
N GLU A 367 3.58 -5.01 -39.31
CA GLU A 367 2.24 -5.48 -39.57
C GLU A 367 1.42 -5.53 -38.27
N HIS A 368 1.99 -6.04 -37.20
CA HIS A 368 1.34 -6.13 -35.89
C HIS A 368 0.91 -4.73 -35.39
N VAL A 369 1.82 -3.75 -35.36
CA VAL A 369 1.49 -2.38 -34.96
C VAL A 369 0.44 -1.74 -35.85
N ARG A 370 0.54 -1.94 -37.16
CA ARG A 370 -0.46 -1.44 -38.11
C ARG A 370 -1.84 -1.99 -37.80
N ASP A 371 -1.91 -3.30 -37.55
CA ASP A 371 -3.18 -3.99 -37.26
C ASP A 371 -3.76 -3.57 -35.90
N GLU A 372 -2.94 -3.37 -34.87
CA GLU A 372 -3.37 -2.78 -33.59
C GLU A 372 -3.99 -1.37 -33.79
N LEU A 373 -3.32 -0.50 -34.56
CA LEU A 373 -3.83 0.86 -34.81
C LEU A 373 -5.12 0.83 -35.65
N LEU A 374 -5.29 -0.14 -36.55
CA LEU A 374 -6.52 -0.32 -37.31
C LEU A 374 -7.67 -0.89 -36.49
N GLN A 375 -7.36 -1.64 -35.43
CA GLN A 375 -8.32 -2.19 -34.47
C GLN A 375 -8.74 -1.19 -33.37
N GLY A 376 -8.28 0.05 -33.45
CA GLY A 376 -8.67 1.14 -32.54
C GLY A 376 -7.68 1.43 -31.41
N SER A 377 -6.48 0.85 -31.46
CA SER A 377 -5.38 1.26 -30.57
C SER A 377 -4.93 2.68 -30.93
N HIS A 378 -4.59 3.47 -29.91
CA HIS A 378 -4.06 4.83 -30.08
C HIS A 378 -2.53 4.83 -30.05
N LEU A 379 -1.94 5.90 -30.55
CA LEU A 379 -0.50 6.13 -30.49
C LEU A 379 -0.20 7.20 -29.44
N TYR A 380 0.83 6.98 -28.64
CA TYR A 380 1.28 7.87 -27.59
C TYR A 380 2.75 8.22 -27.73
N ALA A 381 3.09 9.51 -27.56
CA ALA A 381 4.44 9.93 -27.23
C ALA A 381 4.59 9.94 -25.70
N VAL A 382 5.33 8.97 -25.15
CA VAL A 382 5.50 8.80 -23.70
C VAL A 382 6.88 9.28 -23.29
N THR A 383 6.94 10.25 -22.39
CA THR A 383 8.20 10.81 -21.86
C THR A 383 8.41 10.36 -20.42
N PHE A 384 9.58 9.76 -20.12
CA PHE A 384 9.98 9.35 -18.78
C PHE A 384 11.12 10.24 -18.29
N LEU A 385 10.90 10.92 -17.16
CA LEU A 385 11.89 11.76 -16.51
C LEU A 385 12.05 11.33 -15.06
N VAL A 386 13.29 11.15 -14.62
CA VAL A 386 13.63 10.83 -13.23
C VAL A 386 14.36 12.03 -12.65
N PHE A 387 13.78 12.61 -11.59
CA PHE A 387 14.37 13.72 -10.85
C PHE A 387 15.06 13.18 -9.61
N VAL A 388 16.32 13.50 -9.47
CA VAL A 388 17.18 13.09 -8.35
C VAL A 388 17.59 14.32 -7.58
N ARG A 389 17.34 14.34 -6.28
CA ARG A 389 17.68 15.44 -5.38
C ARG A 389 18.79 15.03 -4.44
N ALA A 390 19.66 15.97 -4.05
CA ALA A 390 20.74 15.74 -3.11
C ALA A 390 21.14 17.04 -2.39
N SER A 391 21.76 16.87 -1.22
CA SER A 391 22.26 18.00 -0.42
C SER A 391 23.62 18.50 -0.91
N SER A 392 24.40 17.63 -1.56
CA SER A 392 25.71 17.96 -2.16
C SER A 392 25.84 17.44 -3.58
N CYS A 393 26.77 18.01 -4.32
CA CYS A 393 27.11 17.62 -5.69
C CYS A 393 27.67 16.20 -5.76
N GLU A 394 28.46 15.78 -4.75
CA GLU A 394 29.01 14.44 -4.63
C GLU A 394 27.91 13.41 -4.42
N GLU A 395 27.01 13.67 -3.50
CA GLU A 395 25.84 12.84 -3.21
C GLU A 395 24.96 12.71 -4.44
N LEU A 396 24.72 13.81 -5.19
CA LEU A 396 23.97 13.79 -6.42
C LEU A 396 24.58 12.83 -7.45
N LYS A 397 25.89 12.89 -7.66
CA LYS A 397 26.60 12.01 -8.58
C LYS A 397 26.49 10.53 -8.18
N GLU A 398 26.63 10.24 -6.88
CA GLU A 398 26.51 8.88 -6.34
C GLU A 398 25.09 8.33 -6.49
N ARG A 399 24.07 9.13 -6.20
CA ARG A 399 22.66 8.73 -6.40
C ARG A 399 22.37 8.45 -7.88
N ILE A 400 22.79 9.31 -8.79
CA ILE A 400 22.63 9.10 -10.24
C ILE A 400 23.33 7.81 -10.68
N LYS A 401 24.54 7.53 -10.16
CA LYS A 401 25.26 6.31 -10.46
C LYS A 401 24.51 5.07 -10.00
N ARG A 402 23.97 5.08 -8.78
CA ARG A 402 23.13 3.98 -8.24
C ARG A 402 21.87 3.76 -9.07
N ILE A 403 21.12 4.82 -9.39
CA ILE A 403 19.93 4.74 -10.24
C ILE A 403 20.25 4.13 -11.61
N ARG A 404 21.36 4.55 -12.21
CA ARG A 404 21.82 3.99 -13.51
C ARG A 404 22.17 2.51 -13.41
N LEU A 405 22.75 2.06 -12.30
CA LEU A 405 23.05 0.64 -12.07
C LEU A 405 21.76 -0.17 -11.93
N VAL A 406 20.80 0.32 -11.14
CA VAL A 406 19.50 -0.32 -10.96
C VAL A 406 18.76 -0.42 -12.30
N LEU A 407 18.64 0.67 -13.03
CA LEU A 407 17.96 0.66 -14.34
C LEU A 407 18.67 -0.29 -15.32
N ARG A 408 20.00 -0.35 -15.30
CA ARG A 408 20.77 -1.26 -16.15
C ARG A 408 20.55 -2.73 -15.81
N SER A 409 20.37 -3.08 -14.52
CA SER A 409 20.04 -4.46 -14.12
C SER A 409 18.66 -4.90 -14.60
N LEU A 410 17.81 -3.95 -14.97
CA LEU A 410 16.48 -4.16 -15.54
C LEU A 410 16.44 -3.94 -17.07
N ASP A 411 17.61 -3.94 -17.73
CA ASP A 411 17.77 -3.68 -19.17
C ASP A 411 17.42 -2.26 -19.65
N PHE A 412 17.19 -1.31 -18.75
CA PHE A 412 16.94 0.09 -19.09
C PHE A 412 18.26 0.88 -19.16
N ARG A 413 18.31 1.84 -20.06
CA ARG A 413 19.42 2.78 -20.11
C ARG A 413 18.98 4.15 -19.61
N ALA A 414 19.75 4.71 -18.68
CA ALA A 414 19.51 6.02 -18.12
C ALA A 414 20.59 7.01 -18.53
N SER A 415 20.21 8.17 -19.01
CA SER A 415 21.11 9.23 -19.46
C SER A 415 20.76 10.57 -18.82
N PRO A 416 21.70 11.27 -18.15
CA PRO A 416 21.46 12.62 -17.66
C PRO A 416 21.14 13.59 -18.81
N LEU A 417 20.20 14.48 -18.57
CA LEU A 417 19.74 15.49 -19.53
C LEU A 417 20.66 16.73 -19.50
N THR A 418 21.93 16.56 -19.90
CA THR A 418 22.91 17.66 -19.96
C THR A 418 22.35 18.83 -20.79
N PHE A 419 22.44 20.07 -20.29
CA PHE A 419 21.91 21.32 -20.86
C PHE A 419 20.37 21.43 -20.95
N GLN A 420 19.61 20.43 -20.50
CA GLN A 420 18.16 20.39 -20.60
C GLN A 420 17.43 20.23 -19.25
N HIS A 421 18.16 20.33 -18.14
CA HIS A 421 17.58 20.17 -16.80
C HIS A 421 16.46 21.17 -16.53
N GLN A 422 16.60 22.41 -17.02
CA GLN A 422 15.58 23.44 -16.93
C GLN A 422 14.28 23.04 -17.61
N GLN A 423 14.35 22.60 -18.86
CA GLN A 423 13.17 22.19 -19.63
C GLN A 423 12.45 21.01 -18.99
N ALA A 424 13.24 20.02 -18.49
CA ALA A 424 12.70 18.89 -17.77
C ALA A 424 11.99 19.33 -16.48
N PHE A 425 12.60 20.22 -15.70
CA PHE A 425 12.03 20.73 -14.45
C PHE A 425 10.75 21.54 -14.68
N LEU A 426 10.72 22.39 -15.71
CA LEU A 426 9.51 23.13 -16.09
C LEU A 426 8.39 22.17 -16.54
N SER A 427 8.74 21.08 -17.25
CA SER A 427 7.77 20.05 -17.63
C SER A 427 7.14 19.40 -16.40
N PHE A 428 7.96 19.13 -15.37
CA PHE A 428 7.50 18.59 -14.12
C PHE A 428 6.60 19.58 -13.33
N CYS A 429 6.99 20.86 -13.28
CA CYS A 429 6.21 21.89 -12.58
C CYS A 429 4.86 22.19 -13.23
N TYR A 430 4.82 22.19 -14.55
CA TYR A 430 3.64 22.59 -15.31
C TYR A 430 2.79 21.42 -15.83
N GLY A 431 3.23 20.19 -15.63
CA GLY A 431 2.48 19.00 -16.05
C GLY A 431 2.30 18.85 -17.58
N TYR A 432 3.20 19.41 -18.37
CA TYR A 432 3.26 19.15 -19.81
C TYR A 432 4.70 18.86 -20.23
N SER A 433 4.91 18.25 -21.39
CA SER A 433 6.27 18.00 -21.86
C SER A 433 6.74 19.16 -22.77
N SER A 434 7.76 19.87 -22.31
CA SER A 434 8.54 20.79 -23.18
C SER A 434 9.67 20.06 -23.92
N MET A 435 9.79 18.73 -23.70
CA MET A 435 10.80 17.87 -24.29
C MET A 435 10.29 17.30 -25.62
N ASN A 436 10.96 17.60 -26.73
CA ASN A 436 10.56 17.11 -28.06
C ASN A 436 10.78 15.61 -28.33
N LYS A 437 11.05 14.79 -27.29
CA LYS A 437 11.35 13.36 -27.43
C LYS A 437 10.61 12.52 -26.38
N GLY A 438 9.42 12.06 -26.76
CA GLY A 438 8.77 10.93 -26.11
C GLY A 438 9.01 9.66 -26.93
N HIS A 439 8.96 8.49 -26.28
CA HIS A 439 8.90 7.20 -26.98
C HIS A 439 7.54 7.03 -27.61
N LEU A 440 7.52 6.71 -28.93
CA LEU A 440 6.25 6.42 -29.62
C LEU A 440 5.83 4.98 -29.34
N LEU A 441 4.70 4.81 -28.69
CA LEU A 441 4.18 3.51 -28.24
C LEU A 441 2.70 3.38 -28.60
N THR A 442 2.26 2.16 -28.90
CA THR A 442 0.84 1.82 -29.01
C THR A 442 0.18 1.81 -27.64
N THR A 443 -1.15 1.76 -27.58
CA THR A 443 -1.86 1.66 -26.30
C THR A 443 -1.41 0.45 -25.48
N GLU A 444 -1.19 -0.70 -26.10
CA GLU A 444 -0.71 -1.92 -25.42
C GLU A 444 0.69 -1.71 -24.82
N GLY A 445 1.62 -1.21 -25.65
CA GLY A 445 2.95 -0.85 -25.19
C GLY A 445 2.92 0.18 -24.05
N THR A 446 2.04 1.18 -24.12
CA THR A 446 1.86 2.21 -23.09
C THR A 446 1.27 1.64 -21.81
N ALA A 447 0.30 0.73 -21.90
CA ALA A 447 -0.35 0.13 -20.73
C ALA A 447 0.57 -0.80 -19.95
N SER A 448 1.62 -1.36 -20.57
CA SER A 448 2.64 -2.13 -19.87
C SER A 448 3.38 -1.30 -18.80
N PHE A 449 3.32 0.03 -18.89
CA PHE A 449 3.85 0.98 -17.90
C PHE A 449 2.85 1.38 -16.81
N TYR A 450 1.89 0.51 -16.49
CA TYR A 450 0.96 0.77 -15.40
C TYR A 450 1.70 1.22 -14.13
N PRO A 451 1.48 2.45 -13.63
CA PRO A 451 2.35 3.02 -12.60
C PRO A 451 1.89 2.76 -11.16
N PHE A 452 0.61 2.46 -10.92
CA PHE A 452 -0.01 2.41 -9.59
C PHE A 452 0.17 1.04 -8.93
N VAL A 453 1.41 0.59 -8.81
CA VAL A 453 1.81 -0.81 -8.54
C VAL A 453 2.10 -1.10 -7.07
N GLU A 454 2.27 -0.09 -6.23
CA GLU A 454 2.58 -0.23 -4.82
C GLU A 454 1.62 0.59 -3.98
N GLN A 455 1.14 0.00 -2.88
CA GLN A 455 0.32 0.68 -1.91
C GLN A 455 1.13 0.87 -0.63
N THR A 456 1.34 2.12 -0.25
CA THR A 456 1.93 2.43 1.05
C THR A 456 0.81 2.42 2.09
N LEU A 457 0.86 1.44 2.98
CA LEU A 457 -0.08 1.33 4.09
C LEU A 457 0.38 2.24 5.22
N THR A 458 0.20 3.53 5.08
CA THR A 458 0.47 4.48 6.16
C THR A 458 -0.82 4.97 6.79
N SER A 459 -1.17 4.38 7.92
CA SER A 459 -1.92 5.14 8.92
C SER A 459 -0.93 6.16 9.49
N LYS A 460 -1.23 7.46 9.41
CA LYS A 460 -0.38 8.50 10.03
C LYS A 460 -0.44 8.46 11.57
N GLU A 461 -1.27 7.60 12.12
CA GLU A 461 -1.59 7.47 13.53
C GLU A 461 -1.67 5.99 13.91
N GLY A 462 -1.43 5.69 15.18
CA GLY A 462 -1.51 4.33 15.70
C GLY A 462 -0.16 3.79 16.16
N VAL A 463 -0.05 2.46 16.26
CA VAL A 463 1.16 1.78 16.70
C VAL A 463 1.85 1.07 15.55
N LEU A 464 3.17 0.96 15.64
CA LEU A 464 3.98 0.22 14.69
C LEU A 464 3.55 -1.25 14.64
N LEU A 465 3.11 -1.72 13.49
CA LEU A 465 2.82 -3.13 13.23
C LEU A 465 4.09 -3.87 12.80
N GLY A 466 4.80 -3.32 11.82
CA GLY A 466 5.99 -3.92 11.24
C GLY A 466 6.50 -3.14 10.04
N THR A 467 7.30 -3.78 9.21
CA THR A 467 7.82 -3.21 7.96
C THR A 467 7.26 -3.97 6.75
N SER A 468 7.03 -3.24 5.66
CA SER A 468 6.65 -3.79 4.36
C SER A 468 7.56 -3.21 3.30
N SER A 469 8.34 -4.04 2.60
CA SER A 469 9.36 -3.57 1.65
C SER A 469 10.26 -2.49 2.26
N LYS A 470 10.08 -1.24 1.86
CA LYS A 470 10.84 -0.07 2.36
C LYS A 470 10.01 0.85 3.24
N SER A 471 8.76 0.51 3.53
CA SER A 471 7.87 1.33 4.34
C SER A 471 7.64 0.73 5.72
N ILE A 472 7.26 1.58 6.65
CA ILE A 472 6.83 1.20 8.00
C ILE A 472 5.31 1.18 8.00
N VAL A 473 4.72 0.13 8.59
CA VAL A 473 3.28 -0.03 8.68
C VAL A 473 2.82 0.24 10.11
N PHE A 474 1.93 1.22 10.24
CA PHE A 474 1.24 1.53 11.49
C PHE A 474 -0.19 1.04 11.45
N ILE A 475 -0.74 0.73 12.61
CA ILE A 475 -2.12 0.29 12.78
C ILE A 475 -2.80 1.07 13.92
N ASP A 476 -3.95 1.69 13.60
CA ASP A 476 -4.97 2.05 14.59
C ASP A 476 -6.20 1.19 14.31
N PRO A 477 -6.55 0.25 15.19
CA PRO A 477 -7.68 -0.64 14.95
C PRO A 477 -9.02 0.08 14.93
N PHE A 478 -9.13 1.28 15.53
CA PHE A 478 -10.39 2.02 15.68
C PHE A 478 -10.59 3.13 14.66
N LYS A 479 -9.54 3.55 13.94
CA LYS A 479 -9.58 4.69 13.02
C LYS A 479 -9.54 4.27 11.56
N GLY A 480 -10.41 4.86 10.74
CA GLY A 480 -10.39 4.66 9.28
C GLY A 480 -10.86 3.27 8.80
N ARG A 481 -11.51 2.48 9.66
CA ARG A 481 -11.97 1.11 9.36
C ARG A 481 -13.45 0.93 9.59
N LEU A 482 -14.02 -0.10 8.96
CA LEU A 482 -15.43 -0.46 9.16
C LEU A 482 -15.70 -0.94 10.59
N ASN A 483 -14.78 -1.71 11.18
CA ASN A 483 -14.78 -2.14 12.57
C ASN A 483 -13.35 -2.41 13.05
N ALA A 484 -13.17 -2.58 14.35
CA ALA A 484 -11.88 -2.86 15.00
C ALA A 484 -11.60 -4.37 15.16
N ASN A 485 -12.41 -5.25 14.56
CA ASN A 485 -12.23 -6.69 14.69
C ASN A 485 -11.07 -7.18 13.83
N MET A 486 -10.29 -8.12 14.37
CA MET A 486 -9.14 -8.72 13.70
C MET A 486 -9.09 -10.24 13.88
N ALA A 487 -8.75 -10.94 12.81
CA ALA A 487 -8.42 -12.36 12.86
C ALA A 487 -6.91 -12.55 12.64
N ILE A 488 -6.29 -13.37 13.48
CA ILE A 488 -4.86 -13.66 13.46
C ILE A 488 -4.69 -15.16 13.29
N LEU A 489 -4.24 -15.56 12.10
CA LEU A 489 -4.20 -16.95 11.66
C LEU A 489 -2.75 -17.39 11.43
N GLY A 490 -2.38 -18.58 11.90
CA GLY A 490 -1.03 -19.09 11.64
C GLY A 490 -0.78 -20.42 12.33
N VAL A 491 0.07 -21.26 11.73
CA VAL A 491 0.50 -22.53 12.34
C VAL A 491 1.36 -22.28 13.60
N PRO A 492 1.49 -23.28 14.49
CA PRO A 492 2.40 -23.17 15.63
C PRO A 492 3.81 -22.77 15.20
N GLY A 493 4.44 -21.84 15.94
CA GLY A 493 5.80 -21.37 15.66
C GLY A 493 5.92 -20.36 14.53
N SER A 494 4.82 -19.93 13.90
CA SER A 494 4.84 -18.92 12.84
C SER A 494 5.12 -17.48 13.33
N GLY A 495 5.10 -17.23 14.64
CA GLY A 495 5.28 -15.91 15.25
C GLY A 495 3.98 -15.19 15.61
N LYS A 496 2.83 -15.83 15.48
CA LYS A 496 1.48 -15.29 15.76
C LYS A 496 1.38 -14.69 17.18
N SER A 497 1.59 -15.49 18.24
CA SER A 497 1.48 -15.03 19.65
C SER A 497 2.54 -13.98 19.98
N PHE A 498 3.74 -14.08 19.40
CA PHE A 498 4.78 -13.05 19.53
C PHE A 498 4.30 -11.70 18.99
N ALA A 499 3.82 -11.68 17.76
CA ALA A 499 3.31 -10.47 17.11
C ALA A 499 2.16 -9.85 17.91
N LEU A 500 1.21 -10.68 18.34
CA LEU A 500 0.06 -10.24 19.12
C LEU A 500 0.46 -9.56 20.42
N LYS A 501 1.37 -10.17 21.21
CA LYS A 501 1.88 -9.60 22.46
C LYS A 501 2.58 -8.26 22.24
N VAL A 502 3.41 -8.14 21.18
CA VAL A 502 4.10 -6.90 20.83
C VAL A 502 3.12 -5.79 20.45
N ILE A 503 2.14 -6.09 19.59
CA ILE A 503 1.14 -5.10 19.15
C ILE A 503 0.28 -4.63 20.34
N LEU A 504 -0.17 -5.57 21.20
CA LEU A 504 -0.96 -5.24 22.38
C LEU A 504 -0.18 -4.40 23.40
N ALA A 505 1.13 -4.66 23.59
CA ALA A 505 1.96 -3.84 24.48
C ALA A 505 2.10 -2.40 23.96
N ARG A 506 2.26 -2.23 22.67
CA ARG A 506 2.30 -0.91 22.01
C ARG A 506 0.96 -0.18 22.12
N LEU A 507 -0.16 -0.88 21.89
CA LEU A 507 -1.50 -0.32 22.04
C LEU A 507 -1.77 0.12 23.48
N ALA A 508 -1.39 -0.69 24.46
CA ALA A 508 -1.53 -0.35 25.88
C ALA A 508 -0.72 0.91 26.25
N ALA A 509 0.47 1.10 25.64
CA ALA A 509 1.35 2.22 25.96
C ALA A 509 0.97 3.53 25.23
N VAL A 510 0.43 3.45 23.99
CA VAL A 510 0.21 4.61 23.10
C VAL A 510 -1.24 5.07 23.11
N SER A 511 -2.20 4.18 23.36
CA SER A 511 -3.62 4.48 23.20
C SER A 511 -4.41 4.32 24.49
N ALA A 512 -5.48 5.11 24.65
CA ALA A 512 -6.41 4.96 25.78
C ALA A 512 -7.39 3.78 25.58
N VAL A 513 -6.87 2.61 25.21
CA VAL A 513 -7.64 1.40 24.94
C VAL A 513 -7.58 0.47 26.16
N ALA A 514 -8.72 0.06 26.70
CA ALA A 514 -8.78 -1.03 27.66
C ALA A 514 -8.60 -2.37 26.94
N ILE A 515 -7.80 -3.27 27.49
CA ILE A 515 -7.46 -4.53 26.85
C ILE A 515 -7.75 -5.69 27.81
N ASP A 516 -8.65 -6.58 27.39
CA ASP A 516 -8.93 -7.84 28.07
C ASP A 516 -8.46 -9.00 27.20
N ILE A 517 -7.64 -9.88 27.77
CA ILE A 517 -7.05 -11.03 27.08
C ILE A 517 -7.53 -12.33 27.74
N ILE A 518 -8.14 -13.21 26.96
CA ILE A 518 -8.45 -14.59 27.36
C ILE A 518 -7.27 -15.43 26.88
N ASP A 519 -6.46 -15.87 27.85
CA ASP A 519 -5.20 -16.60 27.67
C ASP A 519 -5.40 -18.08 28.04
N VAL A 520 -5.59 -18.91 27.04
CA VAL A 520 -5.86 -20.35 27.25
C VAL A 520 -4.59 -21.13 27.54
N GLU A 521 -3.44 -20.70 27.07
CA GLU A 521 -2.16 -21.41 27.19
C GLU A 521 -1.18 -20.79 28.19
N GLY A 522 -1.57 -19.74 28.93
CA GLY A 522 -0.75 -19.07 29.93
C GLY A 522 0.47 -18.35 29.38
N GLU A 523 0.38 -17.89 28.15
CA GLU A 523 1.50 -17.25 27.42
C GLU A 523 1.68 -15.76 27.76
N TYR A 524 0.70 -15.08 28.38
CA TYR A 524 0.71 -13.62 28.57
C TYR A 524 1.25 -13.16 29.93
N ARG A 525 1.83 -14.03 30.75
CA ARG A 525 2.43 -13.67 32.05
C ARG A 525 3.55 -12.62 31.93
N GLY A 526 4.37 -12.72 30.87
CA GLY A 526 5.40 -11.73 30.57
C GLY A 526 4.80 -10.38 30.22
N TRP A 527 3.72 -10.39 29.43
CA TRP A 527 2.98 -9.20 29.02
C TRP A 527 2.32 -8.49 30.21
N THR A 528 1.68 -9.23 31.15
CA THR A 528 1.08 -8.64 32.34
C THR A 528 2.10 -7.87 33.19
N LYS A 529 3.28 -8.45 33.40
CA LYS A 529 4.39 -7.79 34.11
C LYS A 529 4.91 -6.57 33.38
N PHE A 530 4.96 -6.63 32.04
CA PHE A 530 5.51 -5.57 31.20
C PHE A 530 4.62 -4.32 31.15
N VAL A 531 3.29 -4.49 31.04
CA VAL A 531 2.35 -3.38 30.96
C VAL A 531 1.69 -3.03 32.31
N GLY A 532 1.82 -3.86 33.32
CA GLY A 532 1.17 -3.69 34.61
C GLY A 532 -0.32 -4.07 34.59
N ALA A 533 -0.69 -5.06 33.80
CA ALA A 533 -2.06 -5.57 33.72
C ALA A 533 -2.41 -6.44 34.96
N ALA A 534 -3.69 -6.51 35.28
CA ALA A 534 -4.18 -7.47 36.24
C ALA A 534 -4.09 -8.89 35.67
N HIS A 535 -3.60 -9.84 36.49
CA HIS A 535 -3.53 -11.24 36.14
C HIS A 535 -4.56 -12.01 36.96
N VAL A 536 -5.57 -12.55 36.30
CA VAL A 536 -6.65 -13.35 36.89
C VAL A 536 -6.40 -14.81 36.52
N GLN A 537 -6.02 -15.63 37.51
CA GLN A 537 -5.78 -17.05 37.30
C GLN A 537 -7.07 -17.83 37.54
N ILE A 538 -7.53 -18.54 36.49
CA ILE A 538 -8.71 -19.41 36.54
C ILE A 538 -8.23 -20.85 36.53
N THR A 539 -8.56 -21.62 37.56
CA THR A 539 -8.07 -22.98 37.75
C THR A 539 -9.20 -24.00 37.85
N SER A 540 -8.89 -25.26 37.71
CA SER A 540 -9.86 -26.34 37.86
C SER A 540 -10.42 -26.46 39.27
N ASN A 541 -9.84 -25.77 40.29
CA ASN A 541 -10.30 -25.76 41.67
C ASN A 541 -11.12 -24.50 42.02
N ASN A 542 -11.00 -23.43 41.28
CA ASN A 542 -11.75 -22.18 41.47
C ASN A 542 -11.82 -21.42 40.14
N PHE A 543 -13.03 -21.17 39.67
CA PHE A 543 -13.26 -20.45 38.44
C PHE A 543 -13.22 -18.92 38.63
N GLY A 544 -13.22 -18.41 39.85
CA GLY A 544 -13.19 -16.98 40.16
C GLY A 544 -14.42 -16.17 39.73
N ILE A 545 -15.42 -16.81 39.11
CA ILE A 545 -16.64 -16.18 38.56
C ILE A 545 -17.86 -16.88 39.12
N ASN A 546 -18.79 -16.10 39.66
CA ASN A 546 -20.12 -16.61 39.99
C ASN A 546 -21.08 -16.35 38.78
N PRO A 547 -21.52 -17.39 38.05
CA PRO A 547 -22.37 -17.23 36.87
C PRO A 547 -23.74 -16.61 37.21
N LEU A 548 -24.21 -16.75 38.46
CA LEU A 548 -25.52 -16.27 38.93
C LEU A 548 -25.49 -14.78 39.30
N GLU A 549 -24.33 -14.16 39.49
CA GLU A 549 -24.19 -12.75 39.88
C GLU A 549 -24.67 -11.80 38.77
N PHE A 550 -25.43 -10.78 39.17
CA PHE A 550 -25.74 -9.66 38.27
C PHE A 550 -24.59 -8.66 38.23
N GLN A 551 -24.19 -8.30 37.08
CA GLN A 551 -23.12 -7.28 36.88
C GLN A 551 -23.67 -5.85 36.96
N SER A 552 -24.95 -5.66 36.61
CA SER A 552 -25.61 -4.36 36.61
C SER A 552 -27.04 -4.48 37.07
N PRO A 553 -27.57 -3.46 37.81
CA PRO A 553 -28.97 -3.37 38.19
C PRO A 553 -29.94 -3.28 36.99
N GLN A 554 -29.42 -2.94 35.80
CA GLN A 554 -30.20 -2.78 34.57
C GLN A 554 -30.36 -4.08 33.76
N ASN A 555 -29.70 -5.18 34.18
CA ASN A 555 -29.75 -6.46 33.49
C ASN A 555 -31.15 -7.08 33.59
N ASN A 556 -31.73 -7.41 32.42
CA ASN A 556 -33.00 -8.08 32.33
C ASN A 556 -32.90 -9.54 32.78
N LEU A 557 -33.72 -9.99 33.68
CA LEU A 557 -33.76 -11.35 34.22
C LEU A 557 -33.90 -12.39 33.10
N ASN A 558 -34.72 -12.13 32.08
CA ASN A 558 -34.89 -13.04 30.94
C ASN A 558 -33.63 -13.20 30.10
N GLU A 559 -32.87 -12.10 29.85
CA GLU A 559 -31.60 -12.14 29.14
C GLU A 559 -30.55 -12.94 29.92
N LYS A 560 -30.52 -12.77 31.26
CA LYS A 560 -29.66 -13.53 32.16
C LYS A 560 -29.99 -15.02 32.10
N PHE A 561 -31.26 -15.41 32.12
CA PHE A 561 -31.66 -16.80 32.02
C PHE A 561 -31.27 -17.43 30.70
N THR A 562 -31.46 -16.73 29.60
CA THR A 562 -31.03 -17.22 28.28
C THR A 562 -29.52 -17.47 28.27
N THR A 563 -28.75 -16.54 28.80
CA THR A 563 -27.29 -16.70 28.91
C THR A 563 -26.90 -17.88 29.78
N LEU A 564 -27.54 -18.05 30.92
CA LEU A 564 -27.28 -19.17 31.82
C LEU A 564 -27.65 -20.53 31.21
N LEU A 565 -28.73 -20.58 30.42
CA LEU A 565 -29.11 -21.80 29.70
C LEU A 565 -28.04 -22.17 28.65
N HIS A 566 -27.52 -21.23 27.88
CA HIS A 566 -26.43 -21.49 26.94
C HIS A 566 -25.16 -21.93 27.68
N PHE A 567 -24.87 -21.32 28.83
CA PHE A 567 -23.75 -21.72 29.67
C PHE A 567 -23.90 -23.18 30.14
N PHE A 568 -25.07 -23.56 30.68
CA PHE A 568 -25.32 -24.92 31.11
C PHE A 568 -25.34 -25.93 29.96
N GLU A 569 -25.80 -25.53 28.77
CA GLU A 569 -25.66 -26.37 27.57
C GLU A 569 -24.21 -26.72 27.24
N ILE A 570 -23.30 -25.78 27.39
CA ILE A 570 -21.87 -26.00 27.14
C ILE A 570 -21.26 -26.83 28.29
N LEU A 571 -21.70 -26.58 29.53
CA LEU A 571 -21.07 -27.19 30.73
C LEU A 571 -21.52 -28.64 30.96
N ILE A 572 -22.81 -28.93 30.87
CA ILE A 572 -23.40 -30.21 31.24
C ILE A 572 -24.26 -30.87 30.17
N GLY A 573 -24.42 -30.23 29.01
CA GLY A 573 -25.22 -30.78 27.92
C GLY A 573 -24.56 -31.96 27.24
N GLU A 574 -25.33 -32.99 26.86
CA GLU A 574 -24.83 -34.10 26.06
C GLU A 574 -24.45 -33.61 24.67
N ALA A 575 -23.21 -33.80 24.24
CA ALA A 575 -22.65 -33.23 23.03
C ALA A 575 -22.86 -31.70 22.90
N GLY A 576 -22.88 -30.95 24.03
CA GLY A 576 -23.10 -29.52 24.11
C GLY A 576 -24.55 -29.07 23.83
N THR A 577 -25.52 -29.92 24.06
CA THR A 577 -26.97 -29.64 23.88
C THR A 577 -27.81 -30.10 25.06
N LEU A 578 -28.86 -29.38 25.38
CA LEU A 578 -29.86 -29.72 26.34
C LEU A 578 -31.21 -29.92 25.65
N SER A 579 -31.95 -30.94 26.09
CA SER A 579 -33.34 -31.16 25.65
C SER A 579 -34.25 -30.01 26.12
N GLN A 580 -35.39 -29.82 25.48
CA GLN A 580 -36.37 -28.81 25.89
C GLN A 580 -36.86 -29.02 27.31
N ARG A 581 -37.05 -30.26 27.76
CA ARG A 581 -37.43 -30.58 29.13
C ARG A 581 -36.37 -30.12 30.14
N GLU A 582 -35.09 -30.42 29.88
CA GLU A 582 -33.98 -30.00 30.74
C GLU A 582 -33.86 -28.47 30.81
N LYS A 583 -34.04 -27.74 29.69
CA LYS A 583 -34.09 -26.27 29.68
C LYS A 583 -35.20 -25.70 30.56
N VAL A 584 -36.38 -26.29 30.53
CA VAL A 584 -37.50 -25.88 31.37
C VAL A 584 -37.17 -26.12 32.86
N LEU A 585 -36.65 -27.28 33.22
CA LEU A 585 -36.29 -27.61 34.60
C LEU A 585 -35.19 -26.68 35.16
N LEU A 586 -34.16 -26.39 34.38
CA LEU A 586 -33.10 -25.41 34.70
C LEU A 586 -33.69 -24.01 34.87
N SER A 587 -34.55 -23.57 33.99
CA SER A 587 -35.22 -22.24 34.06
C SER A 587 -36.05 -22.10 35.29
N GLN A 588 -36.82 -23.14 35.67
CA GLN A 588 -37.64 -23.14 36.90
C GLN A 588 -36.78 -23.09 38.15
N SER A 589 -35.68 -23.86 38.19
CA SER A 589 -34.72 -23.88 39.31
C SER A 589 -34.01 -22.54 39.49
N LEU A 590 -33.62 -21.90 38.34
CA LEU A 590 -33.08 -20.52 38.33
C LEU A 590 -34.07 -19.53 38.92
N ASN A 591 -35.32 -19.57 38.48
CA ASN A 591 -36.38 -18.64 38.97
C ASN A 591 -36.56 -18.76 40.47
N GLU A 592 -36.61 -19.98 41.04
CA GLU A 592 -36.66 -20.18 42.48
C GLU A 592 -35.43 -19.67 43.24
N THR A 593 -34.25 -19.92 42.68
CA THR A 593 -32.99 -19.43 43.25
C THR A 593 -32.97 -17.90 43.33
N TYR A 594 -33.42 -17.20 42.30
CA TYR A 594 -33.45 -15.74 42.28
C TYR A 594 -34.58 -15.20 43.16
N LYS A 595 -35.70 -15.90 43.31
CA LYS A 595 -36.80 -15.55 44.22
C LYS A 595 -36.37 -15.66 45.67
N GLU A 596 -35.72 -16.75 46.07
CA GLU A 596 -35.21 -16.97 47.44
C GLU A 596 -34.27 -15.83 47.87
N HIS A 597 -33.45 -15.32 46.97
CA HIS A 597 -32.52 -14.23 47.30
C HIS A 597 -33.15 -12.83 47.09
N SER A 598 -34.43 -12.74 46.68
CA SER A 598 -35.18 -11.47 46.46
C SER A 598 -34.36 -10.41 45.68
N MET A 599 -33.53 -10.85 44.73
CA MET A 599 -32.60 -9.98 44.04
C MET A 599 -33.26 -9.02 43.05
N ALA A 600 -34.56 -9.12 42.83
CA ALA A 600 -35.23 -8.30 41.82
C ALA A 600 -35.16 -6.77 42.10
N ASN A 601 -34.77 -6.31 43.32
CA ASN A 601 -34.87 -4.91 43.71
C ASN A 601 -33.72 -4.33 44.59
N ASP A 602 -32.68 -5.12 44.98
CA ASP A 602 -31.64 -4.58 45.86
C ASP A 602 -30.27 -5.21 45.65
N PRO A 603 -29.29 -4.45 45.05
CA PRO A 603 -27.91 -4.91 44.78
C PRO A 603 -27.07 -5.17 46.06
N LYS A 604 -27.58 -4.82 47.26
CA LYS A 604 -26.88 -5.07 48.52
C LYS A 604 -27.20 -6.43 49.15
N LYS A 605 -28.13 -7.19 48.57
CA LYS A 605 -28.52 -8.51 49.08
C LYS A 605 -27.47 -9.60 48.71
N PRO A 606 -27.40 -10.70 49.45
CA PRO A 606 -26.46 -11.77 49.18
C PRO A 606 -26.71 -12.36 47.77
N VAL A 607 -25.62 -12.52 47.03
CA VAL A 607 -25.64 -13.08 45.68
C VAL A 607 -26.04 -14.55 45.69
N PRO A 608 -26.93 -15.03 44.78
CA PRO A 608 -27.25 -16.46 44.69
C PRO A 608 -25.98 -17.29 44.47
N SER A 609 -25.85 -18.39 45.15
CA SER A 609 -24.76 -19.33 44.97
C SER A 609 -25.16 -20.52 44.09
N MET A 610 -24.18 -21.14 43.45
CA MET A 610 -24.37 -22.38 42.69
C MET A 610 -24.90 -23.52 43.57
N GLU A 611 -24.58 -23.52 44.86
CA GLU A 611 -25.08 -24.48 45.82
C GLU A 611 -26.60 -24.32 46.03
N THR A 612 -27.09 -23.08 46.17
CA THR A 612 -28.53 -22.81 46.27
C THR A 612 -29.27 -23.26 45.01
N PHE A 613 -28.69 -22.98 43.87
CA PHE A 613 -29.26 -23.39 42.57
C PHE A 613 -29.28 -24.94 42.44
N ALA A 614 -28.21 -25.61 42.79
CA ALA A 614 -28.10 -27.05 42.73
C ALA A 614 -29.11 -27.73 43.66
N ARG A 615 -29.39 -27.16 44.85
CA ARG A 615 -30.41 -27.64 45.79
C ARG A 615 -31.81 -27.58 45.17
N HIS A 616 -32.17 -26.46 44.49
CA HIS A 616 -33.46 -26.34 43.78
C HIS A 616 -33.56 -27.28 42.59
N LEU A 617 -32.44 -27.51 41.89
CA LEU A 617 -32.39 -28.45 40.79
C LEU A 617 -32.56 -29.89 41.24
N ARG A 618 -31.92 -30.32 42.34
CA ARG A 618 -32.05 -31.65 42.91
C ARG A 618 -33.50 -32.01 43.27
N ASN A 619 -34.26 -31.03 43.77
CA ASN A 619 -35.68 -31.23 44.13
C ASN A 619 -36.59 -31.44 42.91
N ARG A 620 -36.07 -31.21 41.71
CA ARG A 620 -36.83 -31.29 40.47
C ARG A 620 -36.39 -32.45 39.59
N ASP A 621 -35.08 -32.65 39.46
CA ASP A 621 -34.48 -33.65 38.62
C ASP A 621 -33.11 -34.07 39.19
N GLU A 622 -33.03 -35.29 39.68
CA GLU A 622 -31.80 -35.82 40.29
C GLU A 622 -30.73 -36.11 39.23
N GLU A 623 -31.11 -36.48 38.03
CA GLU A 623 -30.15 -36.76 36.94
C GLU A 623 -29.40 -35.50 36.52
N LEU A 624 -30.09 -34.41 36.23
CA LEU A 624 -29.47 -33.09 35.93
C LEU A 624 -28.62 -32.58 37.10
N TYR A 625 -29.09 -32.78 38.31
CA TYR A 625 -28.32 -32.43 39.52
C TYR A 625 -27.01 -33.20 39.59
N LEU A 626 -27.01 -34.53 39.37
CA LEU A 626 -25.80 -35.35 39.37
C LEU A 626 -24.81 -34.93 38.27
N ARG A 627 -25.27 -34.50 37.11
CA ARG A 627 -24.44 -33.95 36.06
C ARG A 627 -23.81 -32.62 36.45
N LEU A 628 -24.48 -31.78 37.19
CA LEU A 628 -24.00 -30.48 37.65
C LEU A 628 -23.11 -30.58 38.93
N LEU A 629 -23.35 -31.57 39.77
CA LEU A 629 -22.73 -31.71 41.09
C LEU A 629 -21.19 -31.58 41.11
N PRO A 630 -20.43 -32.17 40.16
CA PRO A 630 -18.98 -32.04 40.12
C PRO A 630 -18.47 -30.61 40.04
N TYR A 631 -19.28 -29.70 39.54
CA TYR A 631 -18.87 -28.31 39.23
C TYR A 631 -19.36 -27.29 40.27
N VAL A 632 -20.32 -27.63 41.11
CA VAL A 632 -21.01 -26.68 42.03
C VAL A 632 -20.03 -25.94 42.94
N HIS A 633 -19.09 -26.66 43.53
CA HIS A 633 -18.13 -26.12 44.48
C HIS A 633 -16.96 -25.32 43.81
N LEU A 634 -16.86 -25.35 42.49
CA LEU A 634 -15.82 -24.63 41.73
C LEU A 634 -16.19 -23.14 41.48
N PHE A 635 -17.44 -22.79 41.71
CA PHE A 635 -17.92 -21.43 41.56
C PHE A 635 -17.93 -20.71 42.93
N PRO A 636 -17.23 -19.54 43.04
CA PRO A 636 -17.23 -18.78 44.29
C PRO A 636 -18.61 -18.17 44.55
N GLY A 637 -18.92 -17.89 45.85
CA GLY A 637 -20.14 -17.20 46.21
C GLY A 637 -20.27 -15.80 45.64
N LYS A 638 -19.15 -15.14 45.36
CA LYS A 638 -19.04 -13.84 44.71
C LYS A 638 -17.89 -13.85 43.72
N THR A 639 -18.03 -13.12 42.59
CA THR A 639 -16.96 -13.00 41.61
C THR A 639 -15.73 -12.29 42.19
N GLU A 640 -14.57 -12.88 42.03
CA GLU A 640 -13.28 -12.41 42.55
C GLU A 640 -12.50 -11.53 41.57
N ILE A 641 -13.02 -11.34 40.32
CA ILE A 641 -12.37 -10.58 39.27
C ILE A 641 -12.43 -9.07 39.58
N PRO A 642 -11.29 -8.36 39.56
CA PRO A 642 -11.28 -6.93 39.83
C PRO A 642 -12.13 -6.14 38.82
N ASN A 643 -12.92 -5.19 39.31
CA ASN A 643 -13.66 -4.24 38.49
C ASN A 643 -12.77 -2.99 38.27
N HIS A 644 -12.91 -2.35 37.09
CA HIS A 644 -12.26 -1.06 36.77
C HIS A 644 -10.75 -1.06 36.58
N VAL A 645 -10.16 -2.20 36.20
CA VAL A 645 -8.76 -2.26 35.76
C VAL A 645 -8.71 -2.11 34.23
N GLN A 646 -7.78 -1.29 33.75
CA GLN A 646 -7.68 -0.97 32.32
C GLN A 646 -7.24 -2.16 31.46
N HIS A 647 -6.38 -3.02 32.00
CA HIS A 647 -5.88 -4.19 31.28
C HIS A 647 -5.96 -5.43 32.16
N VAL A 648 -6.60 -6.49 31.65
CA VAL A 648 -6.79 -7.75 32.40
C VAL A 648 -6.40 -8.94 31.53
N VAL A 649 -5.69 -9.90 32.11
CA VAL A 649 -5.42 -11.19 31.47
C VAL A 649 -6.08 -12.28 32.28
N TYR A 650 -6.92 -13.08 31.64
CA TYR A 650 -7.60 -14.25 32.20
C TYR A 650 -6.80 -15.51 31.82
N ASP A 651 -5.92 -15.94 32.71
CA ASP A 651 -5.05 -17.11 32.50
C ASP A 651 -5.80 -18.41 32.86
N MET A 652 -5.97 -19.28 31.87
CA MET A 652 -6.70 -20.56 31.96
C MET A 652 -5.79 -21.78 31.79
N LEU A 653 -4.47 -21.63 31.96
CA LEU A 653 -3.51 -22.71 31.76
C LEU A 653 -3.84 -23.93 32.63
N ASP A 654 -4.16 -23.69 33.94
CA ASP A 654 -4.43 -24.72 34.93
C ASP A 654 -5.90 -25.20 34.93
N LEU A 655 -6.68 -24.83 33.88
CA LEU A 655 -8.07 -25.26 33.70
C LEU A 655 -8.14 -26.47 32.76
N ASN A 656 -8.91 -27.50 33.18
CA ASN A 656 -9.16 -28.69 32.36
C ASN A 656 -9.74 -28.30 30.98
N GLU A 657 -9.26 -28.97 29.93
CA GLU A 657 -9.67 -28.65 28.55
C GLU A 657 -11.19 -28.75 28.32
N GLU A 658 -11.84 -29.72 28.95
CA GLU A 658 -13.30 -29.91 28.85
C GLU A 658 -14.11 -28.73 29.41
N LEU A 659 -13.55 -28.00 30.38
CA LEU A 659 -14.20 -26.86 31.03
C LEU A 659 -13.90 -25.50 30.34
N ARG A 660 -12.82 -25.44 29.57
CA ARG A 660 -12.40 -24.21 28.91
C ARG A 660 -13.52 -23.53 28.08
N PRO A 661 -14.31 -24.25 27.25
CA PRO A 661 -15.38 -23.62 26.49
C PRO A 661 -16.43 -22.92 27.37
N ALA A 662 -16.88 -23.54 28.42
CA ALA A 662 -17.88 -23.00 29.34
C ALA A 662 -17.35 -21.75 30.06
N ILE A 663 -16.10 -21.79 30.53
CA ILE A 663 -15.49 -20.67 31.24
C ILE A 663 -15.15 -19.51 30.29
N ILE A 664 -14.62 -19.77 29.09
CA ILE A 664 -14.40 -18.74 28.07
C ILE A 664 -15.74 -18.03 27.73
N PHE A 665 -16.82 -18.80 27.59
CA PHE A 665 -18.17 -18.24 27.38
C PHE A 665 -18.56 -17.30 28.53
N LEU A 666 -18.39 -17.70 29.80
CA LEU A 666 -18.69 -16.87 30.97
C LEU A 666 -17.86 -15.58 30.99
N VAL A 667 -16.56 -15.69 30.82
CA VAL A 667 -15.66 -14.52 30.79
C VAL A 667 -16.05 -13.58 29.65
N THR A 668 -16.24 -14.09 28.45
CA THR A 668 -16.62 -13.26 27.30
C THR A 668 -17.99 -12.59 27.50
N ASN A 669 -18.95 -13.30 28.07
CA ASN A 669 -20.26 -12.71 28.43
C ASN A 669 -20.13 -11.61 29.48
N ARG A 670 -19.26 -11.78 30.48
CA ARG A 670 -18.93 -10.75 31.47
C ARG A 670 -18.36 -9.50 30.79
N LEU A 671 -17.39 -9.68 29.88
CA LEU A 671 -16.78 -8.59 29.13
C LEU A 671 -17.82 -7.86 28.26
N TRP A 672 -18.73 -8.61 27.65
CA TRP A 672 -19.86 -8.03 26.92
C TRP A 672 -20.71 -7.09 27.78
N ASN A 673 -21.05 -7.51 28.98
CA ASN A 673 -21.85 -6.70 29.89
C ASN A 673 -21.09 -5.45 30.36
N ASN A 674 -19.78 -5.57 30.65
CA ASN A 674 -18.93 -4.44 31.00
C ASN A 674 -18.86 -3.40 29.86
N LEU A 675 -18.76 -3.85 28.61
CA LEU A 675 -18.80 -2.99 27.42
C LEU A 675 -20.13 -2.25 27.28
N ARG A 676 -21.24 -2.92 27.54
CA ARG A 676 -22.57 -2.29 27.52
C ARG A 676 -22.72 -1.20 28.57
N GLU A 677 -22.14 -1.37 29.74
CA GLU A 677 -22.13 -0.39 30.81
C GLU A 677 -21.19 0.80 30.53
N ALA A 678 -20.03 0.53 29.94
CA ALA A 678 -19.04 1.56 29.60
C ALA A 678 -19.53 2.51 28.48
N ARG A 679 -20.54 2.15 27.72
CA ARG A 679 -21.13 2.96 26.62
C ARG A 679 -21.46 4.41 27.01
N TRP A 680 -21.75 4.65 28.26
CA TRP A 680 -22.15 5.98 28.78
C TRP A 680 -20.94 6.89 29.08
N LYS A 681 -19.69 6.35 28.99
CA LYS A 681 -18.47 7.14 29.09
C LYS A 681 -18.00 7.44 27.69
N GLU A 682 -18.19 8.65 27.22
CA GLU A 682 -17.66 9.12 25.95
C GLU A 682 -16.14 8.82 25.89
N GLU A 683 -15.68 8.22 24.76
CA GLU A 683 -14.28 7.87 24.43
C GLU A 683 -13.72 6.53 24.96
N ALA A 684 -14.43 5.69 25.69
CA ALA A 684 -13.88 4.39 26.11
C ALA A 684 -13.72 3.42 24.92
N ARG A 685 -12.50 3.23 24.43
CA ARG A 685 -12.15 2.18 23.46
C ARG A 685 -11.80 0.90 24.22
N HIS A 686 -12.31 -0.23 23.76
CA HIS A 686 -12.12 -1.50 24.44
C HIS A 686 -11.74 -2.60 23.43
N LEU A 687 -10.73 -3.37 23.74
CA LEU A 687 -10.26 -4.50 22.93
C LEU A 687 -10.37 -5.79 23.72
N VAL A 688 -11.14 -6.73 23.18
CA VAL A 688 -11.24 -8.09 23.71
C VAL A 688 -10.43 -9.01 22.80
N VAL A 689 -9.47 -9.72 23.38
CA VAL A 689 -8.59 -10.65 22.68
C VAL A 689 -8.89 -12.07 23.17
N ILE A 690 -9.17 -12.96 22.25
CA ILE A 690 -9.37 -14.39 22.55
C ILE A 690 -8.25 -15.15 21.83
N ASP A 691 -7.27 -15.61 22.62
CA ASP A 691 -6.26 -16.51 22.10
C ASP A 691 -6.80 -17.95 22.07
N GLU A 692 -6.55 -18.65 20.97
CA GLU A 692 -7.11 -19.98 20.67
C GLU A 692 -8.66 -20.02 20.66
N ALA A 693 -9.27 -19.14 19.86
CA ALA A 693 -10.73 -19.01 19.76
C ALA A 693 -11.46 -20.29 19.29
N TRP A 694 -10.74 -21.25 18.72
CA TRP A 694 -11.29 -22.50 18.24
C TRP A 694 -11.99 -23.32 19.32
N PHE A 695 -11.58 -23.16 20.60
CA PHE A 695 -12.27 -23.81 21.73
C PHE A 695 -13.76 -23.49 21.82
N LEU A 696 -14.14 -22.24 21.51
CA LEU A 696 -15.55 -21.82 21.44
C LEU A 696 -16.22 -22.24 20.12
N THR A 697 -15.50 -22.24 19.03
CA THR A 697 -16.10 -22.50 17.72
C THR A 697 -16.44 -23.97 17.49
N LYS A 698 -15.94 -24.89 18.30
CA LYS A 698 -16.39 -26.29 18.33
C LYS A 698 -17.87 -26.45 18.71
N PHE A 699 -18.41 -25.52 19.49
CA PHE A 699 -19.79 -25.56 19.96
C PHE A 699 -20.65 -24.59 19.17
N LYS A 700 -21.81 -25.04 18.70
CA LYS A 700 -22.74 -24.22 17.93
C LYS A 700 -23.13 -22.92 18.67
N GLN A 701 -23.37 -23.02 19.97
CA GLN A 701 -23.73 -21.88 20.83
C GLN A 701 -22.57 -20.91 20.99
N GLY A 702 -21.34 -21.43 21.16
CA GLY A 702 -20.14 -20.61 21.25
C GLY A 702 -19.84 -19.85 19.94
N SER A 703 -19.96 -20.52 18.79
CA SER A 703 -19.79 -19.90 17.47
C SER A 703 -20.82 -18.81 17.24
N ALA A 704 -22.10 -19.07 17.52
CA ALA A 704 -23.18 -18.11 17.36
C ALA A 704 -23.00 -16.88 18.28
N PHE A 705 -22.55 -17.12 19.51
CA PHE A 705 -22.26 -16.06 20.47
C PHE A 705 -21.11 -15.16 19.99
N LEU A 706 -19.99 -15.75 19.53
CA LEU A 706 -18.86 -14.97 19.01
C LEU A 706 -19.24 -14.17 17.75
N GLU A 707 -20.03 -14.74 16.87
CA GLU A 707 -20.55 -14.03 15.70
C GLU A 707 -21.40 -12.82 16.11
N GLU A 708 -22.33 -12.99 17.05
CA GLU A 708 -23.15 -11.90 17.56
C GLU A 708 -22.31 -10.84 18.28
N PHE A 709 -21.33 -11.28 19.08
CA PHE A 709 -20.39 -10.39 19.78
C PHE A 709 -19.60 -9.56 18.79
N ALA A 710 -18.97 -10.16 17.76
CA ALA A 710 -18.21 -9.47 16.72
C ALA A 710 -19.06 -8.47 15.92
N ARG A 711 -20.34 -8.81 15.67
CA ARG A 711 -21.28 -7.95 14.95
C ARG A 711 -21.67 -6.70 15.74
N ARG A 712 -21.82 -6.84 17.05
CA ARG A 712 -22.35 -5.78 17.92
C ARG A 712 -21.29 -4.93 18.60
N ILE A 713 -20.09 -5.46 18.87
CA ILE A 713 -19.06 -4.83 19.69
C ILE A 713 -18.69 -3.42 19.20
N ARG A 714 -18.71 -3.22 17.87
CA ARG A 714 -18.47 -1.90 17.25
C ARG A 714 -19.38 -0.79 17.79
N LYS A 715 -20.66 -1.10 18.06
CA LYS A 715 -21.63 -0.11 18.56
C LYS A 715 -21.30 0.39 19.96
N TYR A 716 -20.42 -0.31 20.66
CA TYR A 716 -19.99 -0.02 22.03
C TYR A 716 -18.53 0.46 22.10
N GLY A 717 -17.97 0.93 20.96
CA GLY A 717 -16.59 1.41 20.91
C GLY A 717 -15.53 0.30 21.05
N GLY A 718 -15.92 -0.96 20.88
CA GLY A 718 -15.04 -2.11 21.08
C GLY A 718 -14.57 -2.77 19.79
N GLY A 719 -13.56 -3.66 19.93
CA GLY A 719 -13.04 -4.56 18.91
C GLY A 719 -12.79 -5.94 19.46
N LEU A 720 -13.06 -6.96 18.65
CA LEU A 720 -12.77 -8.36 18.98
C LEU A 720 -11.57 -8.84 18.15
N TRP A 721 -10.52 -9.28 18.81
CA TRP A 721 -9.39 -9.92 18.16
C TRP A 721 -9.40 -11.41 18.49
N ILE A 722 -9.44 -12.23 17.44
CA ILE A 722 -9.38 -13.69 17.58
C ILE A 722 -8.08 -14.20 17.01
N SER A 723 -7.46 -15.12 17.73
CA SER A 723 -6.24 -15.79 17.33
C SER A 723 -6.48 -17.30 17.31
N THR A 724 -5.95 -18.02 16.33
CA THR A 724 -6.06 -19.47 16.27
C THR A 724 -4.91 -20.13 15.51
N GLN A 725 -4.55 -21.32 15.96
CA GLN A 725 -3.63 -22.24 15.28
C GLN A 725 -4.40 -23.36 14.55
N GLN A 726 -5.61 -23.70 15.02
CA GLN A 726 -6.48 -24.72 14.43
C GLN A 726 -7.54 -24.03 13.55
N GLN A 727 -7.20 -23.83 12.32
CA GLN A 727 -8.06 -23.06 11.40
C GLN A 727 -9.21 -23.91 10.88
N GLU A 728 -9.00 -25.22 10.70
CA GLU A 728 -10.02 -26.15 10.18
C GLU A 728 -11.29 -26.11 11.04
N ASP A 729 -11.16 -25.97 12.37
CA ASP A 729 -12.31 -25.89 13.27
C ASP A 729 -13.15 -24.62 13.06
N ILE A 730 -12.51 -23.47 12.76
CA ILE A 730 -13.22 -22.24 12.45
C ILE A 730 -13.88 -22.31 11.04
N PHE A 731 -13.17 -22.85 10.06
CA PHE A 731 -13.67 -22.93 8.69
C PHE A 731 -14.72 -24.03 8.48
N SER A 732 -14.82 -25.01 9.38
CA SER A 732 -15.80 -26.11 9.28
C SER A 732 -17.24 -25.65 9.54
N SER A 733 -17.43 -24.59 10.34
CA SER A 733 -18.75 -24.06 10.69
C SER A 733 -19.11 -22.80 9.89
N GLU A 734 -20.40 -22.65 9.55
CA GLU A 734 -20.90 -21.43 8.90
C GLU A 734 -20.73 -20.20 9.78
N ALA A 735 -20.99 -20.32 11.09
CA ALA A 735 -20.80 -19.27 12.06
C ALA A 735 -19.32 -18.84 12.18
N GLY A 736 -18.38 -19.78 12.09
CA GLY A 736 -16.93 -19.47 12.06
C GLY A 736 -16.52 -18.71 10.81
N LYS A 737 -17.05 -19.08 9.64
CA LYS A 737 -16.83 -18.33 8.39
C LYS A 737 -17.41 -16.91 8.48
N ASN A 738 -18.60 -16.77 9.04
CA ASN A 738 -19.24 -15.47 9.26
C ASN A 738 -18.42 -14.63 10.24
N LEU A 739 -17.90 -15.23 11.32
CA LEU A 739 -17.02 -14.53 12.27
C LEU A 739 -15.75 -13.97 11.59
N LEU A 740 -15.11 -14.73 10.71
CA LEU A 740 -13.96 -14.27 9.93
C LEU A 740 -14.32 -13.15 8.95
N SER A 741 -15.51 -13.19 8.35
CA SER A 741 -16.01 -12.13 7.48
C SER A 741 -16.26 -10.82 8.24
N LEU A 742 -16.64 -10.91 9.52
CA LEU A 742 -16.83 -9.76 10.41
C LEU A 742 -15.51 -9.17 10.92
N CYS A 743 -14.38 -9.85 10.74
CA CYS A 743 -13.05 -9.32 11.03
C CYS A 743 -12.55 -8.52 9.83
N ASN A 744 -12.63 -7.18 9.91
CA ASN A 744 -12.20 -6.30 8.83
C ASN A 744 -10.70 -6.41 8.53
N THR A 745 -9.91 -6.69 9.55
CA THR A 745 -8.46 -6.88 9.45
C THR A 745 -8.09 -8.34 9.67
N LYS A 746 -7.19 -8.86 8.85
CA LYS A 746 -6.65 -10.20 9.00
C LYS A 746 -5.12 -10.16 8.92
N LEU A 747 -4.46 -10.83 9.88
CA LEU A 747 -3.03 -11.12 9.84
C LEU A 747 -2.86 -12.63 9.59
N ILE A 748 -2.32 -12.97 8.43
CA ILE A 748 -2.17 -14.37 8.01
C ILE A 748 -0.67 -14.68 7.99
N PHE A 749 -0.21 -15.37 9.03
CA PHE A 749 1.15 -15.88 9.16
C PHE A 749 1.30 -17.16 8.36
N LYS A 750 2.48 -17.78 8.42
CA LYS A 750 2.77 -19.05 7.75
C LYS A 750 1.67 -20.08 7.97
N GLN A 751 1.32 -20.78 6.90
CA GLN A 751 0.30 -21.82 6.86
C GLN A 751 0.86 -23.14 6.30
N ASP A 752 0.29 -24.25 6.68
CA ASP A 752 0.49 -25.55 6.05
C ASP A 752 -0.44 -25.74 4.82
N ILE A 753 -0.30 -26.86 4.14
CA ILE A 753 -1.07 -27.14 2.92
C ILE A 753 -2.57 -27.27 3.21
N SER A 754 -2.94 -27.87 4.36
CA SER A 754 -4.34 -28.06 4.75
C SER A 754 -5.00 -26.71 5.10
N GLY A 755 -4.34 -25.90 5.92
CA GLY A 755 -4.81 -24.57 6.31
C GLY A 755 -4.97 -23.62 5.12
N ILE A 756 -4.08 -23.69 4.13
CA ILE A 756 -4.18 -22.85 2.93
C ILE A 756 -5.43 -23.16 2.12
N ARG A 757 -5.80 -24.42 1.95
CA ARG A 757 -7.03 -24.78 1.23
C ARG A 757 -8.27 -24.21 1.90
N ALA A 758 -8.34 -24.32 3.23
CA ALA A 758 -9.45 -23.78 4.01
C ALA A 758 -9.55 -22.25 3.93
N ILE A 759 -8.40 -21.56 4.01
CA ILE A 759 -8.31 -20.10 3.95
C ILE A 759 -8.63 -19.56 2.55
N ARG A 760 -8.13 -20.23 1.50
CA ARG A 760 -8.30 -19.82 0.10
C ARG A 760 -9.74 -19.55 -0.25
N ASP A 761 -10.60 -20.57 -0.01
CA ASP A 761 -11.98 -20.55 -0.46
C ASP A 761 -12.84 -19.56 0.36
N THR A 762 -12.43 -19.30 1.63
CA THR A 762 -13.16 -18.39 2.51
C THR A 762 -12.73 -16.93 2.36
N LEU A 763 -11.42 -16.68 2.16
CA LEU A 763 -10.85 -15.33 2.08
C LEU A 763 -10.50 -14.87 0.66
N ASN A 764 -10.76 -15.71 -0.35
CA ASN A 764 -10.46 -15.44 -1.77
C ASN A 764 -9.01 -15.01 -2.01
N LEU A 765 -8.04 -15.70 -1.37
CA LEU A 765 -6.63 -15.38 -1.54
C LEU A 765 -6.13 -15.68 -2.94
N SER A 766 -5.32 -14.78 -3.50
CA SER A 766 -4.64 -14.99 -4.78
C SER A 766 -3.59 -16.11 -4.68
N GLU A 767 -3.18 -16.69 -5.81
CA GLU A 767 -2.08 -17.66 -5.84
C GLU A 767 -0.77 -17.08 -5.31
N ALA A 768 -0.50 -15.78 -5.56
CA ALA A 768 0.68 -15.10 -5.06
C ALA A 768 0.65 -14.98 -3.53
N GLN A 769 -0.49 -14.61 -2.96
CA GLN A 769 -0.71 -14.56 -1.52
C GLN A 769 -0.55 -15.94 -0.87
N MET A 770 -1.12 -16.97 -1.48
CA MET A 770 -0.99 -18.34 -0.98
C MET A 770 0.47 -18.82 -0.98
N ARG A 771 1.21 -18.58 -2.08
CA ARG A 771 2.66 -18.92 -2.14
C ARG A 771 3.44 -18.18 -1.06
N TYR A 772 3.16 -16.89 -0.85
CA TYR A 772 3.83 -16.11 0.18
C TYR A 772 3.59 -16.72 1.57
N VAL A 773 2.33 -17.01 1.92
CA VAL A 773 1.96 -17.58 3.22
C VAL A 773 2.56 -18.96 3.44
N GLN A 774 2.75 -19.78 2.38
CA GLN A 774 3.45 -21.07 2.46
C GLN A 774 4.93 -20.92 2.79
N THR A 775 5.59 -19.94 2.20
CA THR A 775 7.05 -19.76 2.27
C THR A 775 7.47 -18.73 3.30
N ALA A 776 6.50 -18.07 3.96
CA ALA A 776 6.75 -17.04 4.95
C ALA A 776 7.68 -17.52 6.07
N ALA A 777 8.65 -16.68 6.44
CA ALA A 777 9.50 -16.90 7.59
C ALA A 777 8.74 -16.59 8.90
N ILE A 778 9.36 -16.92 10.04
CA ILE A 778 8.79 -16.59 11.36
C ILE A 778 8.66 -15.07 11.48
N GLY A 779 7.48 -14.60 11.89
CA GLY A 779 7.18 -13.18 12.01
C GLY A 779 6.77 -12.49 10.72
N GLN A 780 6.75 -13.21 9.59
CA GLN A 780 6.21 -12.69 8.34
C GLN A 780 4.73 -13.04 8.18
N ALA A 781 3.94 -12.07 7.73
CA ALA A 781 2.50 -12.24 7.56
C ALA A 781 1.97 -11.47 6.35
N ILE A 782 0.80 -11.88 5.87
CA ILE A 782 -0.03 -11.03 5.01
C ILE A 782 -0.96 -10.22 5.91
N TYR A 783 -0.94 -8.91 5.73
CA TYR A 783 -1.89 -7.98 6.29
C TYR A 783 -2.98 -7.71 5.25
N LEU A 784 -4.19 -8.14 5.55
CA LEU A 784 -5.35 -8.05 4.68
C LEU A 784 -6.43 -7.19 5.33
N THR A 785 -6.91 -6.18 4.60
CA THR A 785 -8.04 -5.33 4.99
C THR A 785 -9.03 -5.22 3.83
N ASP A 786 -10.18 -4.59 4.06
CA ASP A 786 -11.16 -4.24 3.01
C ASP A 786 -10.58 -3.37 1.89
N LYS A 787 -9.55 -2.57 2.20
CA LYS A 787 -8.97 -1.58 1.27
C LYS A 787 -7.62 -1.97 0.71
N ALA A 788 -6.90 -2.85 1.39
CA ALA A 788 -5.49 -3.05 1.07
C ALA A 788 -4.97 -4.42 1.50
N THR A 789 -4.01 -4.91 0.74
CA THR A 789 -3.25 -6.13 1.06
C THR A 789 -1.76 -5.85 0.99
N SER A 790 -1.01 -6.25 2.00
CA SER A 790 0.45 -6.08 2.03
C SER A 790 1.14 -7.24 2.75
N THR A 791 2.39 -7.48 2.39
CA THR A 791 3.28 -8.34 3.19
C THR A 791 3.86 -7.53 4.33
N ILE A 792 4.01 -8.12 5.51
CA ILE A 792 4.53 -7.46 6.70
C ILE A 792 5.54 -8.35 7.40
N ASP A 793 6.66 -7.74 7.79
CA ASP A 793 7.64 -8.30 8.70
C ASP A 793 7.44 -7.65 10.07
N ILE A 794 7.03 -8.43 11.07
CA ILE A 794 6.87 -7.94 12.44
C ILE A 794 8.25 -7.66 13.04
N ILE A 795 8.43 -6.45 13.54
CA ILE A 795 9.67 -6.03 14.21
C ILE A 795 9.42 -5.70 15.67
N ALA A 796 10.37 -6.02 16.52
CA ALA A 796 10.29 -5.76 17.96
C ALA A 796 11.65 -5.31 18.50
N SER A 797 11.63 -4.46 19.52
CA SER A 797 12.82 -4.16 20.31
C SER A 797 13.25 -5.36 21.16
N GLU A 798 14.48 -5.37 21.65
CA GLU A 798 14.97 -6.45 22.53
C GLU A 798 14.08 -6.66 23.76
N ARG A 799 13.62 -5.57 24.39
CA ARG A 799 12.72 -5.65 25.56
C ARG A 799 11.35 -6.22 25.20
N GLU A 800 10.79 -5.83 24.07
CA GLU A 800 9.54 -6.41 23.56
C GLU A 800 9.73 -7.90 23.22
N ALA A 801 10.88 -8.25 22.64
CA ALA A 801 11.20 -9.63 22.32
C ALA A 801 11.34 -10.50 23.59
N MET A 802 12.01 -9.99 24.64
CA MET A 802 12.09 -10.67 25.94
C MET A 802 10.71 -10.85 26.59
N MET A 803 9.86 -9.82 26.53
CA MET A 803 8.48 -9.89 27.04
C MET A 803 7.63 -10.90 26.26
N ALA A 804 7.76 -10.94 24.95
CA ALA A 804 6.95 -11.78 24.08
C ALA A 804 7.44 -13.24 24.00
N ALA A 805 8.70 -13.50 24.40
CA ALA A 805 9.26 -14.86 24.47
C ALA A 805 8.43 -15.74 25.42
N SER A 806 8.03 -16.92 24.93
CA SER A 806 7.24 -17.85 25.74
C SER A 806 8.01 -18.30 26.99
N THR A 807 7.33 -18.37 28.11
CA THR A 807 7.88 -18.72 29.45
C THR A 807 8.59 -20.09 29.45
N ARG A 808 8.29 -21.00 28.53
CA ARG A 808 8.95 -22.31 28.39
C ARG A 808 10.43 -22.24 28.00
N ARG A 809 10.87 -21.17 27.28
CA ARG A 809 12.30 -20.99 26.96
C ARG A 809 13.11 -20.35 28.09
N GLN A 810 12.48 -19.62 28.98
CA GLN A 810 13.20 -19.04 30.14
C GLN A 810 13.62 -20.08 31.17
N ASN A 811 12.88 -21.18 31.32
CA ASN A 811 13.22 -22.26 32.26
C ASN A 811 14.28 -23.25 31.70
N SER A 812 14.66 -23.13 30.43
CA SER A 812 15.74 -23.97 29.83
C SER A 812 17.08 -23.27 29.75
N GLN A 813 17.19 -22.01 30.25
CA GLN A 813 18.42 -21.23 30.29
C GLN A 813 18.85 -20.82 31.73
N ILE A 814 18.14 -21.31 32.75
CA ILE A 814 18.57 -21.35 34.15
C ILE A 814 18.88 -22.81 34.48
#